data_08e09a3f2a398e5b09889bf075cde123
#
_entry.id   08e09a3f2a398e5b09889bf075cde123
#
_cell.length_a   1.000
_cell.length_b   1.000
_cell.length_c   1.000
_cell.angle_alpha   90.00
_cell.angle_beta   90.00
_cell.angle_gamma   90.00
#
_symmetry.space_group_name_H-M   'P 1'
#
loop_
_entity.id
_entity.type
_entity.pdbx_description
1 polymer ?
#
loop_
_entity_poly.entity_id
_entity_poly.type
_entity_poly.pdbx_seq_one_letter_code
_entity_poly.pdbx_strand_id
1 'polypeptide(L)'
;MTTAHIDAEYQANAIESQVQNDWENRKAFKVADTVEGKHRYILSMFPYPSGKLHMGHVRNYTIGDVISRFYRLKGETVLQPMGWDAFGLPAENAAIAHQVAPAKWTFENIAYMRDQLKKLGLSIDWDREFATCTPEYYHWEQWLFVQLYKKGLIYRKLSTVNWDPVDQTVLANEQVENGRGWRSGALVEKRDIPMYYFRITDYAQELLDDLDTLKDGWPQQVLTMQRNWIGRSTGMDITFPSANPEIYADALTVYTTRADTLMGVTYVAVAAEHPMALKAAENNPELAAFIEECRMGSVAEADLATAEKKGMSTGLSVKHPVTGETLPVWIANYVLMSYGSGAVMAVPAHDERDFEFANKFNLPIKQVIDAKGADDAEYSVNTWQEWYGSKDGILVNSGEFDGLQFQAAFDAFLAKLEPQGLANSKVQFRLRDWGVSRQRYWGCPIPMINCDSCGQVPVPEEQLPVVLPTDVVPDGSGNPLNKMPEFYETTCPSCGGHARRETDTLDTFVESSWYYARYASPDFTGGMVKPEAAQSWLPVNQYIGGVEHAILHLLYARFFHKLMRDEGVVQGDEPFTNLLTQGMVLADTFYRESESGKKTWFNPADIMLERDEKGRIVSAKYSGDGQEVVIGGQEKMSKSKNNGIDPQAIIDQYGADTARVFMMFAAPPDQSLEWSDAGVEGSNRFLKRVWRLATGFLEKGYAQAPIAGELSKDAQDLRRKAHETIQKVGDDIERRHAFNTAIAALMELLNATSKFEVQTADDAAVAREAIETLLTLLAPFAPHLSQTLLAEFGIDLISAQFPTVDESALTRNTQTIVVQVNGKLRGKLEVSVEISKDELLAQAKALPEIQQFLTGPTKKEIVVPNKLVNLVV
;
A
#
# COMPACT_ATOMS: atom_id res chain seq x y z
N MET A 1 17.95 7.81 47.78
CA MET A 1 18.10 7.08 46.52
C MET A 1 19.46 7.46 45.96
N THR A 2 20.38 6.54 45.87
CA THR A 2 21.72 6.75 45.31
C THR A 2 21.58 7.12 43.85
N THR A 3 21.97 8.37 43.51
CA THR A 3 22.12 8.81 42.10
C THR A 3 23.08 7.84 41.43
N ALA A 4 22.56 6.93 40.60
CA ALA A 4 23.38 6.17 39.69
C ALA A 4 24.08 7.18 38.80
N HIS A 5 25.38 7.21 38.76
CA HIS A 5 26.17 8.03 37.86
C HIS A 5 25.84 7.57 36.43
N ILE A 6 25.09 8.37 35.68
CA ILE A 6 24.94 8.15 34.25
C ILE A 6 26.32 8.30 33.63
N ASP A 7 26.65 7.36 32.72
CA ASP A 7 27.87 7.44 31.93
C ASP A 7 27.89 8.76 31.13
N ALA A 8 29.02 9.45 31.18
CA ALA A 8 29.20 10.68 30.39
C ALA A 8 29.13 10.43 28.86
N GLU A 9 29.39 9.20 28.46
CA GLU A 9 29.27 8.77 27.06
C GLU A 9 27.96 8.03 26.77
N TYR A 10 27.38 8.31 25.62
CA TYR A 10 26.17 7.64 25.14
C TYR A 10 26.47 6.18 24.76
N GLN A 11 26.01 5.23 25.57
CA GLN A 11 26.16 3.78 25.38
C GLN A 11 24.81 3.19 24.88
N ALA A 12 24.52 3.32 23.58
CA ALA A 12 23.21 2.98 23.02
C ALA A 12 22.73 1.58 23.39
N ASN A 13 23.51 0.55 23.12
CA ASN A 13 23.08 -0.84 23.33
C ASN A 13 22.81 -1.18 24.80
N ALA A 14 23.56 -0.59 25.74
CA ALA A 14 23.36 -0.81 27.15
C ALA A 14 22.04 -0.21 27.67
N ILE A 15 21.77 1.06 27.32
CA ILE A 15 20.54 1.73 27.75
C ILE A 15 19.30 1.13 27.06
N GLU A 16 19.40 0.77 25.79
CA GLU A 16 18.29 0.19 25.03
C GLU A 16 17.85 -1.14 25.64
N SER A 17 18.78 -2.04 25.97
CA SER A 17 18.48 -3.30 26.65
C SER A 17 17.82 -3.09 28.00
N GLN A 18 18.31 -2.11 28.78
CA GLN A 18 17.76 -1.80 30.10
C GLN A 18 16.33 -1.24 30.01
N VAL A 19 16.08 -0.34 29.06
CA VAL A 19 14.76 0.27 28.85
C VAL A 19 13.75 -0.76 28.33
N GLN A 20 14.16 -1.63 27.40
CA GLN A 20 13.29 -2.71 26.88
C GLN A 20 12.90 -3.69 27.99
N ASN A 21 13.83 -4.06 28.86
CA ASN A 21 13.53 -4.91 30.03
C ASN A 21 12.56 -4.24 31.01
N ASP A 22 12.68 -2.92 31.22
CA ASP A 22 11.74 -2.15 32.05
C ASP A 22 10.32 -2.20 31.46
N TRP A 23 10.18 -1.97 30.15
CA TRP A 23 8.88 -2.06 29.47
C TRP A 23 8.25 -3.45 29.57
N GLU A 24 9.05 -4.49 29.40
CA GLU A 24 8.54 -5.86 29.46
C GLU A 24 8.08 -6.22 30.89
N ASN A 25 8.88 -5.88 31.91
CA ASN A 25 8.56 -6.12 33.31
C ASN A 25 7.31 -5.35 33.76
N ARG A 26 7.14 -4.12 33.29
CA ARG A 26 5.97 -3.27 33.60
C ARG A 26 4.76 -3.59 32.74
N LYS A 27 4.90 -4.39 31.71
CA LYS A 27 3.87 -4.57 30.65
C LYS A 27 3.36 -3.21 30.14
N ALA A 28 4.30 -2.31 29.85
CA ALA A 28 4.06 -0.89 29.66
C ALA A 28 3.07 -0.55 28.56
N PHE A 29 2.88 -1.43 27.56
CA PHE A 29 2.06 -1.20 26.38
C PHE A 29 0.85 -2.12 26.29
N LYS A 30 0.60 -2.91 27.33
CA LYS A 30 -0.57 -3.78 27.40
C LYS A 30 -1.84 -2.96 27.53
N VAL A 31 -2.86 -3.36 26.76
CA VAL A 31 -4.20 -2.77 26.81
C VAL A 31 -5.27 -3.84 27.06
N ALA A 32 -6.42 -3.42 27.61
CA ALA A 32 -7.56 -4.30 27.80
C ALA A 32 -8.33 -4.50 26.48
N ASP A 33 -9.17 -5.56 26.43
CA ASP A 33 -10.06 -5.82 25.29
C ASP A 33 -11.14 -4.74 25.15
N THR A 34 -11.53 -4.12 26.24
CA THR A 34 -12.44 -2.98 26.26
C THR A 34 -11.77 -1.79 26.91
N VAL A 35 -12.02 -0.61 26.40
CA VAL A 35 -11.39 0.63 26.85
C VAL A 35 -12.43 1.73 26.99
N GLU A 36 -12.30 2.53 28.06
CA GLU A 36 -13.05 3.75 28.26
C GLU A 36 -12.19 4.98 27.96
N GLY A 37 -12.83 6.06 27.53
CA GLY A 37 -12.14 7.32 27.22
C GLY A 37 -11.52 7.36 25.83
N LYS A 38 -10.57 8.29 25.65
CA LYS A 38 -9.90 8.49 24.37
C LYS A 38 -8.92 7.34 24.11
N HIS A 39 -9.05 6.74 22.97
CA HIS A 39 -8.20 5.63 22.56
C HIS A 39 -7.95 5.63 21.06
N ARG A 40 -6.92 4.89 20.66
CA ARG A 40 -6.50 4.73 19.25
C ARG A 40 -6.07 3.30 18.98
N TYR A 41 -6.39 2.85 17.81
CA TYR A 41 -5.86 1.62 17.24
C TYR A 41 -4.94 1.98 16.07
N ILE A 42 -3.63 1.80 16.27
CA ILE A 42 -2.59 2.07 15.29
C ILE A 42 -2.02 0.74 14.83
N LEU A 43 -2.11 0.45 13.56
CA LEU A 43 -1.73 -0.83 13.00
C LEU A 43 -0.82 -0.65 11.78
N SER A 44 0.38 -1.17 11.85
CA SER A 44 1.22 -1.42 10.68
C SER A 44 0.93 -2.80 10.11
N MET A 45 0.93 -2.94 8.79
CA MET A 45 0.76 -4.24 8.14
C MET A 45 1.75 -5.23 8.71
N PHE A 46 1.25 -6.38 9.17
CA PHE A 46 2.07 -7.41 9.80
C PHE A 46 3.03 -8.08 8.81
N PRO A 47 4.19 -8.57 9.28
CA PRO A 47 5.19 -9.13 8.41
C PRO A 47 4.90 -10.58 8.06
N TYR A 48 5.40 -11.00 6.91
CA TYR A 48 5.59 -12.39 6.57
C TYR A 48 6.91 -12.91 7.16
N PRO A 49 6.93 -14.04 7.89
CA PRO A 49 8.14 -14.55 8.55
C PRO A 49 9.12 -15.19 7.55
N SER A 50 9.82 -14.37 6.79
CA SER A 50 10.70 -14.77 5.69
C SER A 50 12.19 -14.88 6.05
N GLY A 51 12.53 -14.85 7.33
CA GLY A 51 13.88 -15.04 7.86
C GLY A 51 14.42 -13.85 8.62
N LYS A 52 14.71 -12.74 7.96
CA LYS A 52 15.24 -11.52 8.60
C LYS A 52 14.39 -10.32 8.26
N LEU A 53 14.33 -9.36 9.17
CA LEU A 53 13.81 -8.03 8.84
C LEU A 53 14.68 -7.38 7.77
N HIS A 54 14.08 -6.54 6.95
CA HIS A 54 14.77 -5.61 6.07
C HIS A 54 14.42 -4.17 6.44
N MET A 55 15.15 -3.19 5.88
CA MET A 55 14.98 -1.79 6.27
C MET A 55 13.58 -1.22 5.94
N GLY A 56 12.86 -1.81 4.99
CA GLY A 56 11.45 -1.49 4.75
C GLY A 56 10.54 -1.83 5.94
N HIS A 57 10.79 -2.95 6.61
CA HIS A 57 10.10 -3.29 7.86
C HIS A 57 10.44 -2.29 8.97
N VAL A 58 11.72 -1.96 9.13
CA VAL A 58 12.16 -0.97 10.13
C VAL A 58 11.43 0.35 9.91
N ARG A 59 11.33 0.81 8.66
CA ARG A 59 10.63 2.04 8.32
C ARG A 59 9.14 1.96 8.67
N ASN A 60 8.46 0.91 8.19
CA ASN A 60 7.03 0.73 8.39
C ASN A 60 6.65 0.73 9.88
N TYR A 61 7.33 -0.08 10.66
CA TYR A 61 7.00 -0.24 12.09
C TYR A 61 7.42 0.97 12.91
N THR A 62 8.49 1.65 12.54
CA THR A 62 8.89 2.91 13.20
C THR A 62 7.88 4.02 12.95
N ILE A 63 7.32 4.14 11.74
CA ILE A 63 6.25 5.11 11.45
C ILE A 63 5.06 4.87 12.38
N GLY A 64 4.58 3.63 12.47
CA GLY A 64 3.47 3.29 13.36
C GLY A 64 3.77 3.54 14.83
N ASP A 65 5.00 3.25 15.25
CA ASP A 65 5.44 3.45 16.63
C ASP A 65 5.56 4.92 17.03
N VAL A 66 6.04 5.77 16.12
CA VAL A 66 6.07 7.23 16.33
C VAL A 66 4.66 7.77 16.58
N ILE A 67 3.70 7.38 15.74
CA ILE A 67 2.29 7.80 15.88
C ILE A 67 1.70 7.27 17.20
N SER A 68 1.96 6.01 17.53
CA SER A 68 1.48 5.39 18.77
C SER A 68 2.02 6.09 20.02
N ARG A 69 3.31 6.36 20.06
CA ARG A 69 3.96 7.06 21.18
C ARG A 69 3.47 8.51 21.31
N PHE A 70 3.25 9.17 20.20
CA PHE A 70 2.67 10.51 20.19
C PHE A 70 1.29 10.54 20.84
N TYR A 71 0.38 9.65 20.46
CA TYR A 71 -0.96 9.61 21.06
C TYR A 71 -0.96 9.16 22.51
N ARG A 72 -0.02 8.30 22.93
CA ARG A 72 0.18 7.99 24.36
C ARG A 72 0.58 9.24 25.15
N LEU A 73 1.51 10.05 24.62
CA LEU A 73 1.86 11.34 25.23
C LEU A 73 0.66 12.31 25.25
N LYS A 74 -0.26 12.22 24.32
CA LYS A 74 -1.53 12.99 24.35
C LYS A 74 -2.53 12.45 25.38
N GLY A 75 -2.18 11.41 26.14
CA GLY A 75 -3.01 10.80 27.16
C GLY A 75 -4.06 9.82 26.64
N GLU A 76 -3.92 9.35 25.42
CA GLU A 76 -4.81 8.35 24.84
C GLU A 76 -4.30 6.93 25.09
N THR A 77 -5.21 5.98 25.27
CA THR A 77 -4.88 4.54 25.31
C THR A 77 -4.67 4.04 23.89
N VAL A 78 -3.52 3.44 23.59
CA VAL A 78 -3.17 3.02 22.23
C VAL A 78 -3.02 1.52 22.15
N LEU A 79 -3.79 0.88 21.26
CA LEU A 79 -3.58 -0.50 20.81
C LEU A 79 -2.59 -0.48 19.64
N GLN A 80 -1.44 -1.11 19.83
CA GLN A 80 -0.45 -1.37 18.80
C GLN A 80 -0.04 -2.85 18.86
N PRO A 81 -0.69 -3.72 18.11
CA PRO A 81 -0.41 -5.15 18.11
C PRO A 81 0.65 -5.53 17.07
N MET A 82 1.14 -6.75 17.17
CA MET A 82 2.01 -7.41 16.20
C MET A 82 1.66 -8.89 16.11
N GLY A 83 1.82 -9.45 14.92
CA GLY A 83 1.65 -10.86 14.63
C GLY A 83 2.29 -11.22 13.29
N TRP A 84 1.91 -12.37 12.74
CA TRP A 84 2.62 -12.99 11.62
C TRP A 84 1.65 -13.47 10.57
N ASP A 85 1.81 -12.97 9.34
CA ASP A 85 1.19 -13.55 8.16
C ASP A 85 2.02 -14.76 7.75
N ALA A 86 1.61 -15.95 8.21
CA ALA A 86 2.51 -17.07 8.35
C ALA A 86 2.27 -18.23 7.38
N PHE A 87 1.23 -18.16 6.57
CA PHE A 87 0.98 -19.11 5.49
C PHE A 87 1.59 -18.63 4.16
N GLY A 88 1.68 -19.53 3.20
CA GLY A 88 1.93 -19.18 1.82
C GLY A 88 3.17 -19.81 1.20
N LEU A 89 3.29 -19.55 -0.07
CA LEU A 89 4.25 -20.12 -0.99
C LEU A 89 5.73 -19.87 -0.62
N PRO A 90 6.12 -18.68 -0.10
CA PRO A 90 7.52 -18.47 0.24
C PRO A 90 8.06 -19.42 1.30
N ALA A 91 7.26 -19.75 2.33
CA ALA A 91 7.64 -20.72 3.35
C ALA A 91 7.67 -22.15 2.80
N GLU A 92 6.70 -22.53 1.98
CA GLU A 92 6.65 -23.84 1.34
C GLU A 92 7.84 -24.05 0.40
N ASN A 93 8.19 -23.06 -0.42
CA ASN A 93 9.34 -23.12 -1.32
C ASN A 93 10.67 -23.19 -0.56
N ALA A 94 10.80 -22.42 0.52
CA ALA A 94 11.98 -22.48 1.37
C ALA A 94 12.10 -23.86 2.07
N ALA A 95 10.99 -24.41 2.54
CA ALA A 95 10.92 -25.72 3.17
C ALA A 95 11.33 -26.84 2.18
N ILE A 96 10.87 -26.80 0.94
CA ILE A 96 11.31 -27.72 -0.12
C ILE A 96 12.82 -27.61 -0.36
N ALA A 97 13.33 -26.38 -0.49
CA ALA A 97 14.75 -26.13 -0.74
C ALA A 97 15.65 -26.61 0.40
N HIS A 98 15.20 -26.50 1.65
CA HIS A 98 15.94 -26.91 2.85
C HIS A 98 15.57 -28.31 3.38
N GLN A 99 14.62 -29.00 2.74
CA GLN A 99 14.12 -30.32 3.15
C GLN A 99 13.62 -30.35 4.60
N VAL A 100 12.85 -29.36 4.98
CA VAL A 100 12.24 -29.22 6.32
C VAL A 100 10.73 -29.04 6.19
N ALA A 101 10.00 -29.21 7.30
CA ALA A 101 8.58 -28.88 7.33
C ALA A 101 8.36 -27.35 7.30
N PRO A 102 7.41 -26.83 6.51
CA PRO A 102 7.10 -25.39 6.46
C PRO A 102 6.77 -24.79 7.83
N ALA A 103 6.10 -25.52 8.71
CA ALA A 103 5.82 -25.10 10.08
C ALA A 103 7.11 -24.81 10.88
N LYS A 104 8.09 -25.71 10.81
CA LYS A 104 9.37 -25.53 11.49
C LYS A 104 10.09 -24.27 10.99
N TRP A 105 10.23 -24.13 9.67
CA TRP A 105 10.81 -22.95 9.04
C TRP A 105 10.11 -21.65 9.49
N THR A 106 8.79 -21.65 9.47
CA THR A 106 7.98 -20.50 9.82
C THR A 106 8.17 -20.08 11.28
N PHE A 107 8.08 -21.01 12.23
CA PHE A 107 8.21 -20.70 13.66
C PHE A 107 9.62 -20.31 14.07
N GLU A 108 10.65 -20.89 13.46
CA GLU A 108 12.04 -20.45 13.65
C GLU A 108 12.24 -19.00 13.17
N ASN A 109 11.67 -18.64 12.03
CA ASN A 109 11.72 -17.27 11.50
C ASN A 109 10.92 -16.29 12.37
N ILE A 110 9.75 -16.70 12.85
CA ILE A 110 8.95 -15.88 13.79
C ILE A 110 9.78 -15.56 15.03
N ALA A 111 10.40 -16.55 15.64
CA ALA A 111 11.23 -16.35 16.84
C ALA A 111 12.37 -15.36 16.58
N TYR A 112 13.07 -15.51 15.47
CA TYR A 112 14.18 -14.64 15.10
C TYR A 112 13.73 -13.20 14.81
N MET A 113 12.69 -13.03 14.00
CA MET A 113 12.17 -11.71 13.64
C MET A 113 11.52 -11.01 14.82
N ARG A 114 10.88 -11.75 15.75
CA ARG A 114 10.36 -11.20 17.01
C ARG A 114 11.45 -10.55 17.83
N ASP A 115 12.60 -11.23 17.98
CA ASP A 115 13.75 -10.67 18.70
C ASP A 115 14.28 -9.41 18.03
N GLN A 116 14.35 -9.38 16.70
CA GLN A 116 14.73 -8.17 15.96
C GLN A 116 13.74 -7.01 16.17
N LEU A 117 12.42 -7.28 16.13
CA LEU A 117 11.39 -6.27 16.38
C LEU A 117 11.45 -5.72 17.81
N LYS A 118 11.68 -6.58 18.80
CA LYS A 118 11.86 -6.15 20.20
C LYS A 118 13.06 -5.23 20.36
N LYS A 119 14.16 -5.52 19.68
CA LYS A 119 15.37 -4.68 19.68
C LYS A 119 15.18 -3.29 19.06
N LEU A 120 14.20 -3.13 18.16
CA LEU A 120 13.84 -1.83 17.63
C LEU A 120 13.14 -0.92 18.65
N GLY A 121 12.72 -1.45 19.79
CA GLY A 121 12.08 -0.69 20.86
C GLY A 121 10.67 -0.23 20.51
N LEU A 122 9.93 -1.02 19.78
CA LEU A 122 8.55 -0.73 19.40
C LEU A 122 7.61 -0.88 20.61
N SER A 123 6.65 0.01 20.74
CA SER A 123 5.67 0.02 21.85
C SER A 123 4.48 -0.92 21.59
N ILE A 124 4.80 -2.19 21.35
CA ILE A 124 3.85 -3.23 20.96
C ILE A 124 3.28 -3.94 22.19
N ASP A 125 1.97 -4.20 22.16
CA ASP A 125 1.33 -5.15 23.08
C ASP A 125 1.54 -6.59 22.57
N TRP A 126 2.64 -7.21 23.03
CA TRP A 126 3.02 -8.56 22.62
C TRP A 126 2.10 -9.66 23.15
N ASP A 127 1.26 -9.37 24.15
CA ASP A 127 0.24 -10.31 24.62
C ASP A 127 -0.85 -10.58 23.56
N ARG A 128 -0.89 -9.76 22.48
CA ARG A 128 -1.84 -9.91 21.35
C ARG A 128 -1.24 -10.59 20.14
N GLU A 129 -0.02 -11.12 20.27
CA GLU A 129 0.68 -11.81 19.19
C GLU A 129 -0.03 -13.10 18.79
N PHE A 130 -0.17 -13.33 17.49
CA PHE A 130 -0.55 -14.61 16.91
C PHE A 130 0.11 -14.82 15.54
N ALA A 131 0.08 -16.06 15.06
CA ALA A 131 0.46 -16.44 13.70
C ALA A 131 -0.76 -16.97 12.96
N THR A 132 -1.00 -16.51 11.74
CA THR A 132 -2.17 -16.91 10.95
C THR A 132 -2.19 -18.40 10.59
N CYS A 133 -1.05 -19.09 10.70
CA CYS A 133 -0.91 -20.52 10.44
C CYS A 133 -1.32 -21.43 11.61
N THR A 134 -1.79 -20.87 12.73
CA THR A 134 -2.25 -21.66 13.87
C THR A 134 -3.73 -21.96 13.79
N PRO A 135 -4.18 -23.16 14.25
CA PRO A 135 -5.59 -23.53 14.24
C PRO A 135 -6.49 -22.56 15.01
N GLU A 136 -6.00 -21.96 16.09
CA GLU A 136 -6.70 -20.97 16.90
C GLU A 136 -7.09 -19.73 16.10
N TYR A 137 -6.30 -19.39 15.09
CA TYR A 137 -6.59 -18.29 14.18
C TYR A 137 -7.48 -18.74 13.01
N TYR A 138 -7.05 -19.70 12.20
CA TYR A 138 -7.76 -20.04 10.98
C TYR A 138 -9.07 -20.83 11.20
N HIS A 139 -9.33 -21.34 12.39
CA HIS A 139 -10.63 -21.88 12.76
C HIS A 139 -11.77 -20.94 12.36
N TRP A 140 -11.60 -19.66 12.63
CA TRP A 140 -12.66 -18.68 12.47
C TRP A 140 -12.86 -18.22 11.04
N GLU A 141 -11.85 -18.21 10.22
CA GLU A 141 -12.05 -17.99 8.78
C GLU A 141 -12.66 -19.21 8.10
N GLN A 142 -12.38 -20.42 8.58
CA GLN A 142 -13.12 -21.60 8.14
C GLN A 142 -14.58 -21.53 8.55
N TRP A 143 -14.87 -21.09 9.76
CA TRP A 143 -16.26 -20.89 10.22
C TRP A 143 -16.97 -19.87 9.31
N LEU A 144 -16.35 -18.73 9.05
CA LEU A 144 -16.94 -17.72 8.17
C LEU A 144 -17.15 -18.27 6.75
N PHE A 145 -16.19 -19.00 6.22
CA PHE A 145 -16.31 -19.67 4.92
C PHE A 145 -17.56 -20.54 4.85
N VAL A 146 -17.81 -21.36 5.88
CA VAL A 146 -18.99 -22.22 5.95
C VAL A 146 -20.29 -21.40 5.98
N GLN A 147 -20.35 -20.32 6.78
CA GLN A 147 -21.52 -19.44 6.82
C GLN A 147 -21.81 -18.82 5.45
N LEU A 148 -20.79 -18.30 4.79
CA LEU A 148 -20.90 -17.67 3.48
C LEU A 148 -21.28 -18.67 2.38
N TYR A 149 -20.76 -19.90 2.46
CA TYR A 149 -21.14 -20.98 1.54
C TYR A 149 -22.64 -21.32 1.67
N LYS A 150 -23.14 -21.45 2.89
CA LYS A 150 -24.58 -21.69 3.16
C LYS A 150 -25.48 -20.58 2.59
N LYS A 151 -24.98 -19.35 2.54
CA LYS A 151 -25.70 -18.18 1.99
C LYS A 151 -25.53 -17.99 0.48
N GLY A 152 -24.73 -18.83 -0.18
CA GLY A 152 -24.44 -18.73 -1.61
C GLY A 152 -23.47 -17.62 -2.00
N LEU A 153 -22.81 -16.97 -1.02
CA LEU A 153 -21.74 -15.99 -1.26
C LEU A 153 -20.39 -16.63 -1.63
N ILE A 154 -20.29 -17.93 -1.41
CA ILE A 154 -19.19 -18.77 -1.90
C ILE A 154 -19.78 -19.85 -2.79
N TYR A 155 -19.17 -20.08 -3.92
CA TYR A 155 -19.57 -21.12 -4.86
C TYR A 155 -18.33 -21.77 -5.49
N ARG A 156 -18.53 -22.94 -6.11
CA ARG A 156 -17.48 -23.68 -6.80
C ARG A 156 -17.79 -23.74 -8.28
N LYS A 157 -16.80 -23.46 -9.13
CA LYS A 157 -16.91 -23.65 -10.59
C LYS A 157 -15.60 -24.10 -11.17
N LEU A 158 -15.66 -24.70 -12.37
CA LEU A 158 -14.49 -24.94 -13.20
C LEU A 158 -13.93 -23.62 -13.72
N SER A 159 -12.64 -23.44 -13.63
CA SER A 159 -11.93 -22.28 -14.19
C SER A 159 -10.71 -22.73 -14.96
N THR A 160 -10.53 -22.15 -16.13
CA THR A 160 -9.31 -22.35 -16.91
C THR A 160 -8.16 -21.58 -16.28
N VAL A 161 -7.12 -22.29 -15.90
CA VAL A 161 -5.95 -21.76 -15.19
C VAL A 161 -4.66 -22.12 -15.91
N ASN A 162 -3.59 -21.39 -15.60
CA ASN A 162 -2.24 -21.75 -16.02
C ASN A 162 -1.72 -22.89 -15.11
N TRP A 163 -1.48 -24.04 -15.68
CA TRP A 163 -0.96 -25.20 -14.95
C TRP A 163 0.48 -25.48 -15.31
N ASP A 164 1.32 -25.60 -14.29
CA ASP A 164 2.70 -26.08 -14.45
C ASP A 164 2.72 -27.61 -14.27
N PRO A 165 3.01 -28.38 -15.32
CA PRO A 165 2.98 -29.84 -15.23
C PRO A 165 4.14 -30.46 -14.45
N VAL A 166 5.23 -29.70 -14.25
CA VAL A 166 6.41 -30.15 -13.48
C VAL A 166 6.20 -29.85 -12.00
N ASP A 167 5.83 -28.61 -11.68
CA ASP A 167 5.53 -28.19 -10.31
C ASP A 167 4.16 -28.66 -9.82
N GLN A 168 3.32 -29.18 -10.70
CA GLN A 168 1.96 -29.67 -10.44
C GLN A 168 1.11 -28.64 -9.66
N THR A 169 1.06 -27.43 -10.16
CA THR A 169 0.38 -26.31 -9.50
C THR A 169 -0.17 -25.32 -10.49
N VAL A 170 -1.18 -24.59 -10.03
CA VAL A 170 -1.68 -23.39 -10.72
C VAL A 170 -0.68 -22.25 -10.55
N LEU A 171 -0.40 -21.56 -11.65
CA LEU A 171 0.39 -20.33 -11.68
C LEU A 171 -0.52 -19.13 -11.92
N ALA A 172 -0.30 -18.07 -11.15
CA ALA A 172 -0.84 -16.75 -11.48
C ALA A 172 -0.23 -16.27 -12.82
N ASN A 173 -0.90 -15.34 -13.50
CA ASN A 173 -0.41 -14.83 -14.78
C ASN A 173 1.00 -14.23 -14.67
N GLU A 174 1.28 -13.57 -13.52
CA GLU A 174 2.58 -12.97 -13.19
C GLU A 174 3.71 -13.97 -13.01
N GLN A 175 3.36 -15.25 -12.87
CA GLN A 175 4.31 -16.38 -12.71
C GLN A 175 4.58 -17.12 -14.02
N VAL A 176 4.04 -16.63 -15.12
CA VAL A 176 4.25 -17.19 -16.46
C VAL A 176 5.11 -16.24 -17.28
N GLU A 177 6.31 -16.68 -17.64
CA GLU A 177 7.26 -15.91 -18.44
C GLU A 177 7.43 -16.58 -19.82
N ASN A 178 7.07 -15.90 -20.88
CA ASN A 178 7.13 -16.42 -22.26
C ASN A 178 6.44 -17.80 -22.42
N GLY A 179 5.29 -17.99 -21.78
CA GLY A 179 4.53 -19.24 -21.82
C GLY A 179 5.11 -20.37 -20.97
N ARG A 180 6.07 -20.08 -20.10
CA ARG A 180 6.74 -21.03 -19.21
C ARG A 180 6.58 -20.66 -17.75
N GLY A 181 6.55 -21.67 -16.91
CA GLY A 181 6.60 -21.46 -15.46
C GLY A 181 7.92 -20.82 -15.04
N TRP A 182 7.84 -19.73 -14.29
CA TRP A 182 8.99 -18.93 -13.84
C TRP A 182 10.02 -19.73 -13.04
N ARG A 183 9.58 -20.81 -12.36
CA ARG A 183 10.43 -21.67 -11.53
C ARG A 183 10.89 -22.92 -12.27
N SER A 184 9.95 -23.67 -12.83
CA SER A 184 10.23 -24.94 -13.48
C SER A 184 10.83 -24.81 -14.88
N GLY A 185 10.55 -23.69 -15.58
CA GLY A 185 10.85 -23.51 -16.99
C GLY A 185 10.00 -24.37 -17.93
N ALA A 186 9.05 -25.16 -17.40
CA ALA A 186 8.13 -25.98 -18.17
C ALA A 186 7.13 -25.14 -18.97
N LEU A 187 6.72 -25.61 -20.13
CA LEU A 187 5.60 -25.03 -20.86
C LEU A 187 4.33 -25.14 -20.00
N VAL A 188 3.66 -24.03 -19.83
CA VAL A 188 2.42 -23.94 -19.07
C VAL A 188 1.28 -24.56 -19.89
N GLU A 189 0.49 -25.40 -19.26
CA GLU A 189 -0.73 -25.96 -19.81
C GLU A 189 -1.96 -25.17 -19.33
N LYS A 190 -2.99 -25.08 -20.17
CA LYS A 190 -4.31 -24.62 -19.74
C LYS A 190 -5.08 -25.82 -19.22
N ARG A 191 -5.56 -25.73 -17.97
CA ARG A 191 -6.39 -26.79 -17.37
C ARG A 191 -7.62 -26.18 -16.74
N ASP A 192 -8.72 -26.89 -16.85
CA ASP A 192 -9.94 -26.55 -16.13
C ASP A 192 -9.88 -27.21 -14.74
N ILE A 193 -9.80 -26.38 -13.71
CA ILE A 193 -9.71 -26.82 -12.33
C ILE A 193 -10.92 -26.26 -11.57
N PRO A 194 -11.63 -27.09 -10.78
CA PRO A 194 -12.68 -26.60 -9.94
C PRO A 194 -12.10 -25.78 -8.78
N MET A 195 -12.59 -24.56 -8.63
CA MET A 195 -12.15 -23.62 -7.61
C MET A 195 -13.32 -22.99 -6.88
N TYR A 196 -13.12 -22.63 -5.61
CA TYR A 196 -14.05 -21.83 -4.83
C TYR A 196 -13.84 -20.34 -5.06
N TYR A 197 -14.95 -19.60 -5.10
CA TYR A 197 -14.99 -18.16 -5.34
C TYR A 197 -15.83 -17.46 -4.29
N PHE A 198 -15.31 -16.32 -3.77
CA PHE A 198 -16.14 -15.35 -3.06
C PHE A 198 -16.83 -14.42 -4.06
N ARG A 199 -18.11 -14.14 -3.87
CA ARG A 199 -18.90 -13.21 -4.67
C ARG A 199 -18.62 -11.75 -4.30
N ILE A 200 -17.39 -11.30 -4.46
CA ILE A 200 -17.02 -9.89 -4.24
C ILE A 200 -17.80 -8.96 -5.17
N THR A 201 -18.23 -9.45 -6.33
CA THR A 201 -19.02 -8.69 -7.30
C THR A 201 -20.39 -8.29 -6.75
N ASP A 202 -20.97 -9.04 -5.83
CA ASP A 202 -22.23 -8.67 -5.16
C ASP A 202 -22.06 -7.42 -4.29
N TYR A 203 -20.85 -7.11 -3.86
CA TYR A 203 -20.48 -5.94 -3.06
C TYR A 203 -19.81 -4.83 -3.88
N ALA A 204 -19.68 -5.00 -5.20
CA ALA A 204 -18.93 -4.07 -6.05
C ALA A 204 -19.43 -2.63 -5.96
N GLN A 205 -20.76 -2.42 -5.98
CA GLN A 205 -21.33 -1.08 -5.86
C GLN A 205 -21.08 -0.47 -4.47
N GLU A 206 -21.29 -1.23 -3.41
CA GLU A 206 -21.04 -0.76 -2.04
C GLU A 206 -19.55 -0.44 -1.83
N LEU A 207 -18.64 -1.30 -2.30
CA LEU A 207 -17.20 -1.05 -2.26
C LEU A 207 -16.80 0.22 -3.03
N LEU A 208 -17.49 0.52 -4.12
CA LEU A 208 -17.27 1.73 -4.90
C LEU A 208 -17.80 2.98 -4.18
N ASP A 209 -19.05 2.93 -3.71
CA ASP A 209 -19.72 4.08 -3.06
C ASP A 209 -19.00 4.47 -1.77
N ASP A 210 -18.57 3.50 -0.98
CA ASP A 210 -17.89 3.73 0.29
C ASP A 210 -16.48 4.32 0.14
N LEU A 211 -15.89 4.30 -1.06
CA LEU A 211 -14.65 5.05 -1.31
C LEU A 211 -14.80 6.56 -1.02
N ASP A 212 -16.01 7.10 -1.20
CA ASP A 212 -16.29 8.51 -0.92
C ASP A 212 -16.24 8.82 0.58
N THR A 213 -16.50 7.84 1.43
CA THR A 213 -16.38 7.96 2.90
C THR A 213 -14.92 7.98 3.37
N LEU A 214 -14.01 7.46 2.56
CA LEU A 214 -12.58 7.32 2.88
C LEU A 214 -11.72 8.50 2.39
N LYS A 215 -12.29 9.43 1.63
CA LYS A 215 -11.55 10.51 0.92
C LYS A 215 -10.71 11.41 1.83
N ASP A 216 -11.13 11.61 3.07
CA ASP A 216 -10.44 12.49 4.02
C ASP A 216 -9.30 11.78 4.77
N GLY A 217 -9.30 10.44 4.79
CA GLY A 217 -8.33 9.63 5.52
C GLY A 217 -7.40 8.77 4.66
N TRP A 218 -7.73 8.59 3.38
CA TRP A 218 -6.97 7.74 2.47
C TRP A 218 -6.28 8.54 1.37
N PRO A 219 -5.07 8.13 0.92
CA PRO A 219 -4.41 8.75 -0.22
C PRO A 219 -5.26 8.68 -1.48
N GLN A 220 -5.38 9.81 -2.19
CA GLN A 220 -6.17 9.90 -3.43
C GLN A 220 -5.73 8.87 -4.48
N GLN A 221 -4.43 8.59 -4.54
CA GLN A 221 -3.89 7.56 -5.44
C GLN A 221 -4.51 6.19 -5.19
N VAL A 222 -4.63 5.77 -3.93
CA VAL A 222 -5.21 4.46 -3.57
C VAL A 222 -6.70 4.42 -3.91
N LEU A 223 -7.44 5.47 -3.60
CA LEU A 223 -8.85 5.58 -3.95
C LEU A 223 -9.06 5.47 -5.47
N THR A 224 -8.26 6.15 -6.25
CA THR A 224 -8.30 6.10 -7.72
C THR A 224 -7.96 4.69 -8.23
N MET A 225 -6.94 4.05 -7.68
CA MET A 225 -6.57 2.68 -8.05
C MET A 225 -7.72 1.70 -7.79
N GLN A 226 -8.37 1.77 -6.62
CA GLN A 226 -9.51 0.92 -6.30
C GLN A 226 -10.72 1.21 -7.17
N ARG A 227 -11.05 2.48 -7.40
CA ARG A 227 -12.13 2.90 -8.29
C ARG A 227 -11.94 2.33 -9.69
N ASN A 228 -10.74 2.44 -10.23
CA ASN A 228 -10.41 1.91 -11.55
C ASN A 228 -10.44 0.37 -11.59
N TRP A 229 -10.02 -0.29 -10.52
CA TRP A 229 -10.04 -1.75 -10.42
C TRP A 229 -11.47 -2.30 -10.33
N ILE A 230 -12.32 -1.70 -9.52
CA ILE A 230 -13.75 -2.03 -9.46
C ILE A 230 -14.39 -1.77 -10.81
N GLY A 231 -14.05 -0.66 -11.46
CA GLY A 231 -14.31 -0.38 -12.86
C GLY A 231 -15.79 -0.45 -13.21
N ARG A 232 -16.62 0.33 -12.51
CA ARG A 232 -18.04 0.46 -12.84
C ARG A 232 -18.22 1.15 -14.20
N SER A 233 -18.94 0.51 -15.08
CA SER A 233 -19.33 1.07 -16.37
C SER A 233 -20.83 0.94 -16.57
N THR A 234 -21.45 1.97 -17.14
CA THR A 234 -22.83 1.92 -17.64
C THR A 234 -22.77 1.76 -19.14
N GLY A 235 -23.44 0.75 -19.62
CA GLY A 235 -23.49 0.45 -21.03
C GLY A 235 -24.85 -0.11 -21.42
N MET A 236 -24.87 -0.73 -22.56
CA MET A 236 -26.09 -1.30 -23.15
C MET A 236 -25.79 -2.72 -23.60
N ASP A 237 -26.63 -3.67 -23.22
CA ASP A 237 -26.75 -4.95 -23.90
C ASP A 237 -27.57 -4.75 -25.15
N ILE A 238 -27.04 -5.14 -26.31
CA ILE A 238 -27.70 -5.01 -27.61
C ILE A 238 -27.75 -6.39 -28.23
N THR A 239 -28.94 -6.79 -28.67
CA THR A 239 -29.20 -8.10 -29.24
C THR A 239 -29.25 -8.01 -30.76
N PHE A 240 -28.40 -8.79 -31.42
CA PHE A 240 -28.34 -8.96 -32.88
C PHE A 240 -28.99 -10.29 -33.25
N PRO A 241 -30.18 -10.27 -33.84
CA PRO A 241 -30.86 -11.51 -34.27
C PRO A 241 -30.01 -12.31 -35.27
N SER A 242 -30.06 -13.63 -35.18
CA SER A 242 -29.38 -14.50 -36.16
C SER A 242 -29.91 -14.26 -37.57
N ALA A 243 -29.02 -14.19 -38.55
CA ALA A 243 -29.37 -14.20 -39.96
C ALA A 243 -29.42 -15.61 -40.60
N ASN A 244 -28.94 -16.61 -39.86
CA ASN A 244 -28.90 -18.02 -40.25
C ASN A 244 -29.58 -18.91 -39.19
N PRO A 245 -30.86 -18.71 -38.88
CA PRO A 245 -31.53 -19.40 -37.77
C PRO A 245 -31.63 -20.90 -37.97
N GLU A 246 -31.50 -21.40 -39.21
CA GLU A 246 -31.47 -22.83 -39.54
C GLU A 246 -30.16 -23.53 -39.10
N ILE A 247 -29.07 -22.78 -38.90
CA ILE A 247 -27.77 -23.28 -38.44
C ILE A 247 -27.57 -22.94 -36.99
N TYR A 248 -27.81 -21.71 -36.62
CA TYR A 248 -27.70 -21.17 -35.26
C TYR A 248 -28.85 -20.22 -34.99
N ALA A 249 -29.81 -20.67 -34.20
CA ALA A 249 -31.07 -19.95 -33.98
C ALA A 249 -30.97 -18.80 -32.98
N ASP A 250 -30.05 -18.88 -32.04
CA ASP A 250 -29.92 -17.90 -30.96
C ASP A 250 -29.38 -16.56 -31.48
N ALA A 251 -29.90 -15.47 -30.93
CA ALA A 251 -29.38 -14.15 -31.21
C ALA A 251 -28.05 -13.93 -30.46
N LEU A 252 -27.19 -13.05 -30.99
CA LEU A 252 -26.00 -12.59 -30.28
C LEU A 252 -26.34 -11.35 -29.46
N THR A 253 -26.09 -11.39 -28.16
CA THR A 253 -26.16 -10.21 -27.31
C THR A 253 -24.75 -9.70 -27.03
N VAL A 254 -24.49 -8.42 -27.27
CA VAL A 254 -23.22 -7.75 -27.02
C VAL A 254 -23.40 -6.69 -25.95
N TYR A 255 -22.40 -6.54 -25.08
CA TYR A 255 -22.34 -5.41 -24.17
C TYR A 255 -21.41 -4.33 -24.73
N THR A 256 -21.88 -3.09 -24.71
CA THR A 256 -21.07 -1.94 -25.14
C THR A 256 -21.26 -0.73 -24.24
N THR A 257 -20.18 -0.01 -23.97
CA THR A 257 -20.20 1.32 -23.34
C THR A 257 -20.29 2.44 -24.38
N ARG A 258 -20.27 2.08 -25.68
CA ARG A 258 -20.27 2.98 -26.82
C ARG A 258 -21.50 2.71 -27.71
N ALA A 259 -22.70 2.66 -27.09
CA ALA A 259 -23.93 2.50 -27.84
C ALA A 259 -24.17 3.63 -28.90
N ASP A 260 -23.56 4.80 -28.66
CA ASP A 260 -23.52 5.92 -29.61
C ASP A 260 -22.93 5.53 -30.98
N THR A 261 -22.07 4.53 -31.04
CA THR A 261 -21.42 4.06 -32.26
C THR A 261 -22.17 2.92 -32.98
N LEU A 262 -23.35 2.53 -32.51
CA LEU A 262 -24.09 1.36 -33.00
C LEU A 262 -24.27 1.38 -34.55
N MET A 263 -24.50 2.53 -35.13
CA MET A 263 -24.69 2.66 -36.58
C MET A 263 -23.40 2.48 -37.40
N GLY A 264 -22.25 2.44 -36.74
CA GLY A 264 -20.94 2.18 -37.32
C GLY A 264 -20.49 0.72 -37.26
N VAL A 265 -21.31 -0.17 -36.72
CA VAL A 265 -21.03 -1.61 -36.66
C VAL A 265 -20.95 -2.19 -38.06
N THR A 266 -19.83 -2.82 -38.39
CA THR A 266 -19.60 -3.44 -39.71
C THR A 266 -19.39 -4.94 -39.63
N TYR A 267 -19.09 -5.48 -38.46
CA TYR A 267 -19.06 -6.90 -38.16
C TYR A 267 -19.29 -7.12 -36.65
N VAL A 268 -19.56 -8.36 -36.28
CA VAL A 268 -19.63 -8.78 -34.90
C VAL A 268 -18.51 -9.81 -34.68
N ALA A 269 -17.79 -9.70 -33.57
CA ALA A 269 -16.74 -10.63 -33.21
C ALA A 269 -17.13 -11.44 -31.98
N VAL A 270 -16.79 -12.73 -31.99
CA VAL A 270 -17.02 -13.66 -30.87
C VAL A 270 -15.74 -14.30 -30.40
N ALA A 271 -15.73 -14.69 -29.12
CA ALA A 271 -14.65 -15.49 -28.54
C ALA A 271 -14.57 -16.88 -29.21
N ALA A 272 -13.40 -17.48 -29.19
CA ALA A 272 -13.19 -18.82 -29.78
C ALA A 272 -14.08 -19.88 -29.12
N GLU A 273 -14.38 -19.75 -27.84
CA GLU A 273 -15.23 -20.66 -27.07
C GLU A 273 -16.72 -20.36 -27.15
N HIS A 274 -17.10 -19.31 -27.87
CA HIS A 274 -18.50 -18.93 -27.98
C HIS A 274 -19.32 -20.03 -28.67
N PRO A 275 -20.56 -20.36 -28.22
CA PRO A 275 -21.36 -21.42 -28.83
C PRO A 275 -21.57 -21.30 -30.35
N MET A 276 -21.72 -20.07 -30.88
CA MET A 276 -21.83 -19.83 -32.30
C MET A 276 -20.53 -20.22 -33.06
N ALA A 277 -19.35 -19.91 -32.48
CA ALA A 277 -18.05 -20.28 -33.04
C ALA A 277 -17.87 -21.80 -33.06
N LEU A 278 -18.20 -22.49 -31.97
CA LEU A 278 -18.14 -23.94 -31.88
C LEU A 278 -19.08 -24.60 -32.86
N LYS A 279 -20.28 -24.07 -33.02
CA LYS A 279 -21.27 -24.56 -34.00
C LYS A 279 -20.78 -24.41 -35.45
N ALA A 280 -20.21 -23.25 -35.77
CA ALA A 280 -19.63 -23.00 -37.08
C ALA A 280 -18.46 -23.95 -37.41
N ALA A 281 -17.71 -24.38 -36.41
CA ALA A 281 -16.54 -25.26 -36.52
C ALA A 281 -16.89 -26.76 -36.70
N GLU A 282 -18.13 -27.18 -36.40
CA GLU A 282 -18.54 -28.61 -36.45
C GLU A 282 -18.18 -29.29 -37.78
N ASN A 283 -18.30 -28.57 -38.92
CA ASN A 283 -18.00 -29.07 -40.25
C ASN A 283 -16.87 -28.28 -40.94
N ASN A 284 -16.07 -27.54 -40.19
CA ASN A 284 -14.99 -26.73 -40.73
C ASN A 284 -13.67 -26.99 -39.93
N PRO A 285 -12.79 -27.90 -40.43
CA PRO A 285 -11.55 -28.24 -39.74
C PRO A 285 -10.59 -27.07 -39.59
N GLU A 286 -10.56 -26.10 -40.51
CA GLU A 286 -9.69 -24.93 -40.43
C GLU A 286 -10.14 -24.02 -39.27
N LEU A 287 -11.46 -23.83 -39.14
CA LEU A 287 -12.05 -23.05 -38.08
C LEU A 287 -11.84 -23.73 -36.69
N ALA A 288 -11.99 -25.06 -36.65
CA ALA A 288 -11.72 -25.82 -35.43
C ALA A 288 -10.25 -25.71 -34.99
N ALA A 289 -9.29 -25.75 -35.94
CA ALA A 289 -7.86 -25.58 -35.67
C ALA A 289 -7.57 -24.13 -35.16
N PHE A 290 -8.20 -23.12 -35.71
CA PHE A 290 -8.06 -21.76 -35.28
C PHE A 290 -8.62 -21.51 -33.87
N ILE A 291 -9.75 -22.15 -33.56
CA ILE A 291 -10.31 -22.11 -32.18
C ILE A 291 -9.30 -22.70 -31.20
N GLU A 292 -8.68 -23.82 -31.52
CA GLU A 292 -7.68 -24.44 -30.64
C GLU A 292 -6.43 -23.56 -30.50
N GLU A 293 -5.96 -22.92 -31.55
CA GLU A 293 -4.87 -21.92 -31.50
C GLU A 293 -5.20 -20.78 -30.53
N CYS A 294 -6.43 -20.22 -30.60
CA CYS A 294 -6.87 -19.18 -29.70
C CYS A 294 -6.91 -19.64 -28.23
N ARG A 295 -7.34 -20.88 -27.97
CA ARG A 295 -7.42 -21.47 -26.64
C ARG A 295 -6.04 -21.67 -25.98
N MET A 296 -5.03 -21.88 -26.78
CA MET A 296 -3.63 -22.02 -26.31
C MET A 296 -2.97 -20.67 -26.03
N GLY A 297 -3.58 -19.56 -26.42
CA GLY A 297 -3.10 -18.20 -26.19
C GLY A 297 -3.24 -17.72 -24.74
N SER A 298 -2.69 -16.53 -24.44
CA SER A 298 -2.88 -15.88 -23.14
C SER A 298 -4.34 -15.51 -22.90
N VAL A 299 -4.79 -15.63 -21.65
CA VAL A 299 -6.12 -15.17 -21.19
C VAL A 299 -6.06 -13.81 -20.49
N ALA A 300 -4.87 -13.22 -20.36
CA ALA A 300 -4.69 -11.92 -19.72
C ALA A 300 -5.05 -10.78 -20.71
N GLU A 301 -5.96 -9.91 -20.33
CA GLU A 301 -6.40 -8.77 -21.16
C GLU A 301 -5.22 -7.88 -21.60
N ALA A 302 -4.23 -7.69 -20.72
CA ALA A 302 -3.03 -6.90 -21.01
C ALA A 302 -2.16 -7.51 -22.12
N ASP A 303 -2.01 -8.84 -22.15
CA ASP A 303 -1.24 -9.54 -23.18
C ASP A 303 -1.98 -9.51 -24.53
N LEU A 304 -3.30 -9.61 -24.50
CA LEU A 304 -4.13 -9.55 -25.70
C LEU A 304 -4.18 -8.15 -26.33
N ALA A 305 -4.01 -7.10 -25.51
CA ALA A 305 -3.97 -5.74 -26.01
C ALA A 305 -2.77 -5.48 -26.94
N THR A 306 -1.63 -6.13 -26.67
CA THR A 306 -0.38 -5.98 -27.44
C THR A 306 -0.13 -7.08 -28.48
N ALA A 307 -0.90 -8.19 -28.41
CA ALA A 307 -0.74 -9.29 -29.33
C ALA A 307 -1.22 -8.96 -30.75
N GLU A 308 -0.62 -9.64 -31.74
CA GLU A 308 -1.08 -9.58 -33.12
C GLU A 308 -2.55 -9.99 -33.24
N LYS A 309 -3.39 -9.15 -33.87
CA LYS A 309 -4.82 -9.42 -34.06
C LYS A 309 -4.99 -10.53 -35.10
N LYS A 310 -5.59 -11.64 -34.71
CA LYS A 310 -5.92 -12.80 -35.57
C LYS A 310 -7.42 -13.03 -35.55
N GLY A 311 -7.96 -13.46 -36.67
CA GLY A 311 -9.36 -13.80 -36.78
C GLY A 311 -9.70 -14.68 -37.97
N MET A 312 -10.84 -15.33 -37.88
CA MET A 312 -11.38 -16.16 -38.94
C MET A 312 -12.90 -15.98 -39.01
N SER A 313 -13.44 -15.87 -40.24
CA SER A 313 -14.89 -15.76 -40.45
C SER A 313 -15.59 -17.08 -40.07
N THR A 314 -16.68 -16.97 -39.33
CA THR A 314 -17.51 -18.14 -38.99
C THR A 314 -18.36 -18.62 -40.20
N GLY A 315 -18.51 -17.81 -41.24
CA GLY A 315 -19.47 -18.04 -42.30
C GLY A 315 -20.92 -17.75 -41.90
N LEU A 316 -21.17 -17.41 -40.63
CA LEU A 316 -22.49 -17.04 -40.12
C LEU A 316 -22.63 -15.52 -40.05
N SER A 317 -23.85 -15.05 -39.92
CA SER A 317 -24.20 -13.61 -39.89
C SER A 317 -25.29 -13.32 -38.90
N VAL A 318 -25.39 -12.06 -38.53
CA VAL A 318 -26.47 -11.53 -37.68
C VAL A 318 -27.14 -10.33 -38.38
N LYS A 319 -28.30 -9.91 -37.87
CA LYS A 319 -29.00 -8.71 -38.34
C LYS A 319 -28.68 -7.52 -37.43
N HIS A 320 -28.32 -6.40 -38.02
CA HIS A 320 -28.20 -5.13 -37.31
C HIS A 320 -29.57 -4.73 -36.73
N PRO A 321 -29.68 -4.47 -35.42
CA PRO A 321 -30.95 -4.31 -34.72
C PRO A 321 -31.77 -3.06 -35.19
N VAL A 322 -31.10 -2.05 -35.73
CA VAL A 322 -31.76 -0.82 -36.22
C VAL A 322 -32.01 -0.87 -37.72
N THR A 323 -31.01 -1.22 -38.53
CA THR A 323 -31.07 -1.15 -39.99
C THR A 323 -31.59 -2.43 -40.67
N GLY A 324 -31.48 -3.57 -39.98
CA GLY A 324 -31.75 -4.91 -40.51
C GLY A 324 -30.70 -5.43 -41.49
N GLU A 325 -29.61 -4.70 -41.70
CA GLU A 325 -28.48 -5.13 -42.52
C GLU A 325 -27.88 -6.42 -41.99
N THR A 326 -27.36 -7.24 -42.90
CA THR A 326 -26.68 -8.49 -42.54
C THR A 326 -25.20 -8.20 -42.26
N LEU A 327 -24.75 -8.55 -41.06
CA LEU A 327 -23.39 -8.35 -40.60
C LEU A 327 -22.68 -9.69 -40.43
N PRO A 328 -21.42 -9.85 -40.91
CA PRO A 328 -20.66 -11.08 -40.72
C PRO A 328 -20.22 -11.26 -39.27
N VAL A 329 -20.15 -12.52 -38.84
CA VAL A 329 -19.63 -12.89 -37.53
C VAL A 329 -18.23 -13.52 -37.69
N TRP A 330 -17.28 -12.97 -36.96
CA TRP A 330 -15.89 -13.39 -36.92
C TRP A 330 -15.49 -13.97 -35.59
N ILE A 331 -14.62 -14.96 -35.54
CA ILE A 331 -13.86 -15.30 -34.34
C ILE A 331 -12.65 -14.38 -34.31
N ALA A 332 -12.43 -13.71 -33.16
CA ALA A 332 -11.27 -12.85 -32.98
C ALA A 332 -10.53 -13.20 -31.69
N ASN A 333 -9.20 -13.30 -31.76
CA ASN A 333 -8.35 -13.72 -30.64
C ASN A 333 -8.31 -12.73 -29.48
N TYR A 334 -8.82 -11.51 -29.66
CA TYR A 334 -8.90 -10.48 -28.62
C TYR A 334 -10.25 -10.39 -27.91
N VAL A 335 -11.23 -11.23 -28.29
CA VAL A 335 -12.51 -11.32 -27.61
C VAL A 335 -12.46 -12.44 -26.58
N LEU A 336 -12.78 -12.10 -25.34
CA LEU A 336 -12.77 -13.03 -24.21
C LEU A 336 -14.18 -13.51 -23.87
N MET A 337 -14.35 -14.81 -23.65
CA MET A 337 -15.61 -15.38 -23.17
C MET A 337 -16.01 -14.87 -21.78
N SER A 338 -15.05 -14.46 -20.97
CA SER A 338 -15.25 -13.91 -19.64
C SER A 338 -15.76 -12.46 -19.62
N TYR A 339 -15.78 -11.77 -20.76
CA TYR A 339 -16.25 -10.39 -20.88
C TYR A 339 -17.61 -10.34 -21.57
N GLY A 340 -18.62 -9.85 -20.86
CA GLY A 340 -20.00 -9.78 -21.38
C GLY A 340 -20.56 -11.17 -21.67
N SER A 341 -21.04 -11.34 -22.91
CA SER A 341 -21.55 -12.59 -23.44
C SER A 341 -20.53 -13.38 -24.28
N GLY A 342 -19.27 -12.94 -24.32
CA GLY A 342 -18.26 -13.47 -25.23
C GLY A 342 -18.44 -13.00 -26.69
N ALA A 343 -19.24 -11.96 -26.90
CA ALA A 343 -19.47 -11.32 -28.19
C ALA A 343 -19.33 -9.79 -28.10
N VAL A 344 -18.79 -9.16 -29.10
CA VAL A 344 -18.65 -7.70 -29.21
C VAL A 344 -19.13 -7.20 -30.56
N MET A 345 -19.78 -6.06 -30.58
CA MET A 345 -20.01 -5.32 -31.82
C MET A 345 -18.70 -4.61 -32.19
N ALA A 346 -18.27 -4.76 -33.42
CA ALA A 346 -17.06 -4.14 -33.89
C ALA A 346 -17.38 -2.84 -34.63
N VAL A 347 -16.72 -1.77 -34.22
CA VAL A 347 -16.87 -0.43 -34.77
C VAL A 347 -15.51 0.10 -35.23
N PRO A 348 -15.01 -0.33 -36.38
CA PRO A 348 -13.65 -0.01 -36.82
C PRO A 348 -13.33 1.48 -36.89
N ALA A 349 -14.33 2.31 -37.13
CA ALA A 349 -14.15 3.75 -37.24
C ALA A 349 -13.81 4.41 -35.88
N HIS A 350 -14.14 3.79 -34.74
CA HIS A 350 -14.11 4.41 -33.41
C HIS A 350 -13.50 3.53 -32.31
N ASP A 351 -12.90 2.38 -32.66
CA ASP A 351 -12.11 1.51 -31.76
C ASP A 351 -10.83 1.07 -32.47
N GLU A 352 -9.68 1.29 -31.86
CA GLU A 352 -8.36 1.01 -32.44
C GLU A 352 -8.17 -0.47 -32.80
N ARG A 353 -8.61 -1.39 -31.94
CA ARG A 353 -8.48 -2.84 -32.15
C ARG A 353 -9.32 -3.28 -33.36
N ASP A 354 -10.53 -2.77 -33.43
CA ASP A 354 -11.44 -3.04 -34.54
C ASP A 354 -10.93 -2.41 -35.84
N PHE A 355 -10.31 -1.23 -35.78
CA PHE A 355 -9.70 -0.54 -36.92
C PHE A 355 -8.54 -1.36 -37.50
N GLU A 356 -7.63 -1.84 -36.66
CA GLU A 356 -6.52 -2.70 -37.08
C GLU A 356 -7.00 -4.01 -37.69
N PHE A 357 -8.00 -4.63 -37.07
CA PHE A 357 -8.61 -5.86 -37.54
C PHE A 357 -9.31 -5.68 -38.88
N ALA A 358 -10.11 -4.63 -39.01
CA ALA A 358 -10.84 -4.34 -40.25
C ALA A 358 -9.88 -4.04 -41.41
N ASN A 359 -8.80 -3.29 -41.17
CA ASN A 359 -7.79 -3.05 -42.22
C ASN A 359 -7.05 -4.33 -42.60
N LYS A 360 -6.72 -5.20 -41.63
CA LYS A 360 -6.05 -6.48 -41.88
C LYS A 360 -6.90 -7.43 -42.73
N PHE A 361 -8.19 -7.51 -42.47
CA PHE A 361 -9.12 -8.43 -43.15
C PHE A 361 -9.99 -7.78 -44.21
N ASN A 362 -9.69 -6.52 -44.60
CA ASN A 362 -10.43 -5.74 -45.59
C ASN A 362 -11.93 -5.64 -45.28
N LEU A 363 -12.29 -5.43 -44.02
CA LEU A 363 -13.67 -5.21 -43.60
C LEU A 363 -14.04 -3.72 -43.70
N PRO A 364 -15.33 -3.41 -43.93
CA PRO A 364 -15.76 -2.00 -44.05
C PRO A 364 -15.48 -1.19 -42.77
N ILE A 365 -15.11 0.08 -42.95
CA ILE A 365 -14.96 1.07 -41.89
C ILE A 365 -15.93 2.21 -42.16
N LYS A 366 -16.89 2.43 -41.24
CA LYS A 366 -17.95 3.41 -41.38
C LYS A 366 -17.88 4.44 -40.25
N GLN A 367 -17.46 5.65 -40.55
CA GLN A 367 -17.46 6.77 -39.60
C GLN A 367 -18.88 7.14 -39.21
N VAL A 368 -19.20 7.21 -37.92
CA VAL A 368 -20.48 7.59 -37.35
C VAL A 368 -20.39 8.64 -36.25
N ILE A 369 -19.19 8.99 -35.83
CA ILE A 369 -18.94 10.10 -34.90
C ILE A 369 -18.06 11.12 -35.63
N ASP A 370 -18.50 12.36 -35.66
CA ASP A 370 -17.73 13.51 -36.10
C ASP A 370 -17.14 14.19 -34.85
N ALA A 371 -15.97 13.69 -34.43
CA ALA A 371 -15.14 14.30 -33.40
C ALA A 371 -14.04 15.07 -34.11
N LYS A 372 -13.82 16.31 -33.71
CA LYS A 372 -12.73 17.13 -34.29
C LYS A 372 -11.41 16.75 -33.70
N GLY A 373 -10.42 16.44 -34.54
CA GLY A 373 -9.04 16.27 -34.15
C GLY A 373 -8.40 17.60 -33.77
N ALA A 374 -7.19 17.52 -33.19
CA ALA A 374 -6.33 18.69 -33.08
C ALA A 374 -6.06 19.25 -34.48
N ASP A 375 -6.09 20.56 -34.62
CA ASP A 375 -5.86 21.27 -35.90
C ASP A 375 -6.83 20.96 -37.03
N ASP A 376 -8.13 20.67 -36.75
CA ASP A 376 -9.16 20.34 -37.74
C ASP A 376 -8.78 19.19 -38.71
N ALA A 377 -8.02 18.19 -38.18
CA ALA A 377 -7.61 17.03 -38.97
C ALA A 377 -8.81 16.22 -39.43
N GLU A 378 -8.78 15.80 -40.70
CA GLU A 378 -9.84 15.00 -41.30
C GLU A 378 -9.68 13.51 -40.91
N TYR A 379 -10.83 12.81 -40.83
CA TYR A 379 -10.87 11.37 -40.57
C TYR A 379 -10.27 10.57 -41.74
N SER A 380 -9.42 9.57 -41.44
CA SER A 380 -8.82 8.66 -42.43
C SER A 380 -9.04 7.20 -42.04
N VAL A 381 -9.42 6.38 -43.04
CA VAL A 381 -9.56 4.92 -42.85
C VAL A 381 -8.24 4.17 -42.93
N ASN A 382 -7.13 4.85 -43.22
CA ASN A 382 -5.83 4.23 -43.46
C ASN A 382 -4.89 4.28 -42.24
N THR A 383 -5.11 5.23 -41.34
CA THR A 383 -4.22 5.46 -40.22
C THR A 383 -5.05 5.84 -38.99
N TRP A 384 -4.93 5.06 -37.93
CA TRP A 384 -5.61 5.33 -36.66
C TRP A 384 -5.10 6.65 -36.03
N GLN A 385 -6.02 7.38 -35.44
CA GLN A 385 -5.77 8.53 -34.61
C GLN A 385 -6.56 8.39 -33.30
N GLU A 386 -5.93 8.71 -32.16
CA GLU A 386 -6.52 8.56 -30.83
C GLU A 386 -7.89 9.26 -30.68
N TRP A 387 -8.05 10.43 -31.32
CA TRP A 387 -9.31 11.19 -31.26
C TRP A 387 -10.50 10.50 -31.94
N TYR A 388 -10.29 9.47 -32.81
CA TYR A 388 -11.36 8.68 -33.40
C TYR A 388 -12.21 7.96 -32.36
N GLY A 389 -11.60 7.61 -31.19
CA GLY A 389 -12.27 7.02 -30.04
C GLY A 389 -12.99 8.00 -29.12
N SER A 390 -12.92 9.31 -29.38
CA SER A 390 -13.51 10.35 -28.50
C SER A 390 -15.03 10.18 -28.36
N LYS A 391 -15.54 10.53 -27.17
CA LYS A 391 -16.98 10.67 -26.90
C LYS A 391 -17.49 12.09 -27.15
N ASP A 392 -16.61 13.05 -27.46
CA ASP A 392 -16.88 14.47 -27.60
C ASP A 392 -17.17 14.82 -29.08
N GLY A 393 -18.12 14.11 -29.68
CA GLY A 393 -18.51 14.34 -31.04
C GLY A 393 -20.02 14.27 -31.21
N ILE A 394 -20.49 14.47 -32.45
CA ILE A 394 -21.88 14.30 -32.84
C ILE A 394 -22.00 13.12 -33.82
N LEU A 395 -23.16 12.48 -33.78
CA LEU A 395 -23.45 11.40 -34.72
C LEU A 395 -23.60 11.95 -36.16
N VAL A 396 -22.99 11.21 -37.10
CA VAL A 396 -23.10 11.38 -38.53
C VAL A 396 -23.33 10.03 -39.20
N ASN A 397 -23.83 9.98 -40.42
CA ASN A 397 -24.10 8.75 -41.16
C ASN A 397 -24.97 7.74 -40.37
N SER A 398 -25.81 8.23 -39.47
CA SER A 398 -26.62 7.45 -38.54
C SER A 398 -28.13 7.69 -38.72
N GLY A 399 -28.52 8.33 -39.82
CA GLY A 399 -29.93 8.55 -40.21
C GLY A 399 -30.65 9.46 -39.20
N GLU A 400 -31.74 8.96 -38.63
CA GLU A 400 -32.54 9.72 -37.65
C GLU A 400 -31.79 10.13 -36.39
N PHE A 401 -30.63 9.55 -36.12
CA PHE A 401 -29.78 9.81 -34.94
C PHE A 401 -28.67 10.83 -35.22
N ASP A 402 -28.57 11.34 -36.45
CA ASP A 402 -27.56 12.34 -36.82
C ASP A 402 -27.70 13.61 -35.93
N GLY A 403 -26.55 14.18 -35.55
CA GLY A 403 -26.50 15.38 -34.74
C GLY A 403 -26.60 15.16 -33.23
N LEU A 404 -26.90 13.92 -32.76
CA LEU A 404 -26.95 13.62 -31.35
C LEU A 404 -25.52 13.49 -30.74
N GLN A 405 -25.38 13.94 -29.51
CA GLN A 405 -24.20 13.72 -28.70
C GLN A 405 -24.27 12.37 -27.97
N PHE A 406 -23.16 11.92 -27.36
CA PHE A 406 -23.00 10.63 -26.73
C PHE A 406 -24.19 10.16 -25.88
N GLN A 407 -24.60 10.93 -24.84
CA GLN A 407 -25.68 10.54 -23.95
C GLN A 407 -27.04 10.54 -24.62
N ALA A 408 -27.33 11.56 -25.45
CA ALA A 408 -28.58 11.64 -26.20
C ALA A 408 -28.71 10.49 -27.21
N ALA A 409 -27.59 10.07 -27.80
CA ALA A 409 -27.58 8.91 -28.73
C ALA A 409 -27.83 7.61 -27.94
N PHE A 410 -27.19 7.43 -26.79
CA PHE A 410 -27.45 6.28 -25.92
C PHE A 410 -28.93 6.16 -25.57
N ASP A 411 -29.53 7.26 -25.07
CA ASP A 411 -30.94 7.30 -24.68
C ASP A 411 -31.88 7.04 -25.88
N ALA A 412 -31.58 7.57 -27.08
CA ALA A 412 -32.35 7.38 -28.27
C ALA A 412 -32.30 5.91 -28.78
N PHE A 413 -31.12 5.27 -28.77
CA PHE A 413 -31.01 3.85 -29.13
C PHE A 413 -31.74 2.96 -28.12
N LEU A 414 -31.60 3.25 -26.83
CA LEU A 414 -32.31 2.50 -25.78
C LEU A 414 -33.83 2.62 -25.96
N ALA A 415 -34.36 3.84 -26.13
CA ALA A 415 -35.78 4.09 -26.34
C ALA A 415 -36.34 3.39 -27.58
N LYS A 416 -35.52 3.23 -28.64
CA LYS A 416 -35.92 2.53 -29.84
C LYS A 416 -35.91 1.01 -29.74
N LEU A 417 -34.92 0.46 -29.08
CA LEU A 417 -34.65 -0.99 -29.09
C LEU A 417 -35.25 -1.72 -27.89
N GLU A 418 -35.33 -1.08 -26.71
CA GLU A 418 -35.85 -1.69 -25.48
C GLU A 418 -37.31 -2.20 -25.61
N PRO A 419 -38.24 -1.45 -26.22
CA PRO A 419 -39.62 -1.94 -26.44
C PRO A 419 -39.72 -3.16 -27.37
N GLN A 420 -38.68 -3.41 -28.16
CA GLN A 420 -38.57 -4.57 -29.04
C GLN A 420 -37.86 -5.76 -28.38
N GLY A 421 -37.37 -5.60 -27.13
CA GLY A 421 -36.56 -6.60 -26.46
C GLY A 421 -35.16 -6.77 -27.04
N LEU A 422 -34.68 -5.77 -27.82
CA LEU A 422 -33.38 -5.82 -28.52
C LEU A 422 -32.28 -5.06 -27.78
N ALA A 423 -32.60 -4.33 -26.71
CA ALA A 423 -31.62 -3.69 -25.87
C ALA A 423 -32.10 -3.49 -24.43
N ASN A 424 -31.18 -3.39 -23.51
CA ASN A 424 -31.41 -2.93 -22.14
C ASN A 424 -30.17 -2.22 -21.59
N SER A 425 -30.41 -1.21 -20.74
CA SER A 425 -29.32 -0.55 -20.02
C SER A 425 -28.76 -1.49 -18.95
N LYS A 426 -27.45 -1.54 -18.81
CA LYS A 426 -26.78 -2.44 -17.91
C LYS A 426 -25.55 -1.81 -17.27
N VAL A 427 -25.45 -1.99 -15.95
CA VAL A 427 -24.26 -1.67 -15.22
C VAL A 427 -23.38 -2.92 -15.15
N GLN A 428 -22.12 -2.76 -15.49
CA GLN A 428 -21.11 -3.81 -15.33
C GLN A 428 -19.94 -3.32 -14.51
N PHE A 429 -19.26 -4.26 -13.88
CA PHE A 429 -18.04 -4.03 -13.13
C PHE A 429 -16.89 -4.82 -13.78
N ARG A 430 -15.71 -4.22 -13.81
CA ARG A 430 -14.47 -4.93 -14.21
C ARG A 430 -14.05 -5.94 -13.17
N LEU A 431 -14.32 -5.65 -11.88
CA LEU A 431 -14.09 -6.55 -10.77
C LEU A 431 -14.66 -7.93 -11.04
N ARG A 432 -13.90 -8.97 -10.73
CA ARG A 432 -14.31 -10.37 -10.84
C ARG A 432 -14.38 -11.01 -9.47
N ASP A 433 -15.17 -12.08 -9.34
CA ASP A 433 -15.23 -12.85 -8.12
C ASP A 433 -13.84 -13.37 -7.73
N TRP A 434 -13.58 -13.38 -6.45
CA TRP A 434 -12.29 -13.72 -5.89
C TRP A 434 -12.13 -15.23 -5.76
N GLY A 435 -11.28 -15.83 -6.61
CA GLY A 435 -10.94 -17.24 -6.56
C GLY A 435 -9.94 -17.53 -5.44
N VAL A 436 -10.33 -18.36 -4.48
CA VAL A 436 -9.58 -18.59 -3.25
C VAL A 436 -8.95 -19.97 -3.12
N SER A 437 -9.23 -20.91 -4.02
CA SER A 437 -8.61 -22.23 -3.97
C SER A 437 -7.15 -22.19 -4.42
N ARG A 438 -6.25 -22.77 -3.63
CA ARG A 438 -4.83 -22.96 -3.97
C ARG A 438 -4.45 -24.43 -3.82
N GLN A 439 -3.82 -25.00 -4.85
CA GLN A 439 -3.32 -26.36 -4.86
C GLN A 439 -1.96 -26.42 -4.16
N ARG A 440 -1.97 -25.96 -2.91
CA ARG A 440 -0.80 -25.80 -2.04
C ARG A 440 -1.07 -26.40 -0.67
N TYR A 441 -0.02 -26.89 -0.04
CA TYR A 441 -0.09 -27.49 1.28
C TYR A 441 -0.09 -26.42 2.40
N TRP A 442 0.85 -25.46 2.34
CA TRP A 442 1.05 -24.50 3.42
C TRP A 442 0.04 -23.34 3.33
N GLY A 443 -1.15 -23.60 3.80
CA GLY A 443 -2.30 -22.70 3.79
C GLY A 443 -3.44 -23.21 4.66
N CYS A 444 -4.46 -22.40 4.88
CA CYS A 444 -5.64 -22.78 5.62
C CYS A 444 -6.45 -23.83 4.82
N PRO A 445 -6.74 -25.02 5.36
CA PRO A 445 -7.58 -25.99 4.69
C PRO A 445 -8.98 -25.45 4.41
N ILE A 446 -9.47 -25.66 3.19
CA ILE A 446 -10.85 -25.32 2.84
C ILE A 446 -11.79 -26.30 3.53
N PRO A 447 -12.75 -25.83 4.36
CA PRO A 447 -13.58 -26.70 5.20
C PRO A 447 -14.75 -27.33 4.44
N MET A 448 -14.45 -28.05 3.35
CA MET A 448 -15.45 -28.68 2.50
C MET A 448 -15.17 -30.18 2.32
N ILE A 449 -16.23 -30.94 2.10
CA ILE A 449 -16.23 -32.37 1.87
C ILE A 449 -16.86 -32.65 0.51
N ASN A 450 -16.19 -33.45 -0.31
CA ASN A 450 -16.69 -33.91 -1.61
C ASN A 450 -17.31 -35.31 -1.44
N CYS A 451 -18.60 -35.43 -1.65
CA CYS A 451 -19.37 -36.68 -1.59
C CYS A 451 -19.91 -37.01 -3.00
N ASP A 452 -19.73 -38.23 -3.45
CA ASP A 452 -20.22 -38.65 -4.78
C ASP A 452 -21.76 -38.56 -4.89
N SER A 453 -22.47 -38.73 -3.80
CA SER A 453 -23.94 -38.68 -3.76
C SER A 453 -24.50 -37.29 -3.46
N CYS A 454 -23.85 -36.51 -2.57
CA CYS A 454 -24.36 -35.24 -2.09
C CYS A 454 -23.67 -34.00 -2.72
N GLY A 455 -22.59 -34.20 -3.48
CA GLY A 455 -21.77 -33.09 -4.01
C GLY A 455 -20.86 -32.47 -2.94
N GLN A 456 -20.70 -31.14 -2.97
CA GLN A 456 -19.94 -30.41 -1.98
C GLN A 456 -20.77 -30.19 -0.72
N VAL A 457 -20.26 -30.62 0.42
CA VAL A 457 -20.89 -30.49 1.72
C VAL A 457 -19.94 -29.77 2.67
N PRO A 458 -20.36 -28.70 3.35
CA PRO A 458 -19.50 -28.02 4.31
C PRO A 458 -19.23 -28.93 5.52
N VAL A 459 -18.05 -28.81 6.09
CA VAL A 459 -17.71 -29.45 7.36
C VAL A 459 -18.63 -28.88 8.44
N PRO A 460 -19.24 -29.72 9.28
CA PRO A 460 -20.09 -29.26 10.40
C PRO A 460 -19.29 -28.33 11.34
N GLU A 461 -19.93 -27.28 11.84
CA GLU A 461 -19.29 -26.27 12.68
C GLU A 461 -18.61 -26.85 13.93
N GLU A 462 -19.22 -27.83 14.54
CA GLU A 462 -18.70 -28.55 15.71
C GLU A 462 -17.45 -29.38 15.42
N GLN A 463 -17.11 -29.63 14.15
CA GLN A 463 -15.92 -30.34 13.71
C GLN A 463 -14.81 -29.38 13.24
N LEU A 464 -15.04 -28.09 13.25
CA LEU A 464 -14.02 -27.10 12.97
C LEU A 464 -13.10 -26.91 14.18
N PRO A 465 -11.81 -26.59 13.94
CA PRO A 465 -11.17 -26.41 12.64
C PRO A 465 -10.81 -27.74 11.96
N VAL A 466 -10.78 -27.75 10.64
CA VAL A 466 -10.04 -28.75 9.87
C VAL A 466 -8.56 -28.42 10.01
N VAL A 467 -7.83 -29.25 10.73
CA VAL A 467 -6.43 -28.95 11.10
C VAL A 467 -5.47 -29.42 10.01
N LEU A 468 -4.60 -28.51 9.60
CA LEU A 468 -3.49 -28.82 8.68
C LEU A 468 -2.42 -29.62 9.40
N PRO A 469 -2.00 -30.81 8.88
CA PRO A 469 -0.83 -31.53 9.40
C PRO A 469 0.43 -30.67 9.26
N THR A 470 1.23 -30.56 10.33
CA THR A 470 2.38 -29.63 10.38
C THR A 470 3.75 -30.28 10.26
N ASP A 471 3.81 -31.60 10.32
CA ASP A 471 5.05 -32.44 10.27
C ASP A 471 5.39 -32.90 8.85
N VAL A 472 4.70 -32.42 7.84
CA VAL A 472 4.88 -32.78 6.43
C VAL A 472 6.06 -32.05 5.83
N VAL A 473 6.95 -32.77 5.15
CA VAL A 473 8.04 -32.19 4.35
C VAL A 473 7.65 -32.29 2.86
N PRO A 474 7.34 -31.16 2.20
CA PRO A 474 6.97 -31.18 0.79
C PRO A 474 8.16 -31.59 -0.09
N ASP A 475 7.91 -32.44 -1.09
CA ASP A 475 8.93 -32.93 -2.03
C ASP A 475 8.93 -32.15 -3.38
N GLY A 476 8.04 -31.18 -3.53
CA GLY A 476 7.88 -30.41 -4.76
C GLY A 476 7.06 -31.10 -5.86
N SER A 477 6.50 -32.27 -5.61
CA SER A 477 5.74 -33.10 -6.59
C SER A 477 4.22 -32.88 -6.46
N GLY A 478 3.78 -31.65 -6.16
CA GLY A 478 2.37 -31.28 -5.96
C GLY A 478 2.00 -31.14 -4.48
N ASN A 479 0.69 -31.01 -4.22
CA ASN A 479 0.17 -30.84 -2.87
C ASN A 479 0.23 -32.16 -2.08
N PRO A 480 1.02 -32.24 -0.99
CA PRO A 480 1.14 -33.44 -0.16
C PRO A 480 -0.18 -33.95 0.40
N LEU A 481 -1.17 -33.07 0.67
CA LEU A 481 -2.47 -33.46 1.21
C LEU A 481 -3.21 -34.45 0.30
N ASN A 482 -2.97 -34.40 -1.03
CA ASN A 482 -3.55 -35.34 -1.98
C ASN A 482 -3.00 -36.78 -1.83
N LYS A 483 -1.88 -36.94 -1.13
CA LYS A 483 -1.19 -38.23 -0.91
C LYS A 483 -1.39 -38.75 0.53
N MET A 484 -2.23 -38.09 1.32
CA MET A 484 -2.46 -38.38 2.74
C MET A 484 -3.89 -38.85 2.99
N PRO A 485 -4.18 -40.17 2.87
CA PRO A 485 -5.51 -40.71 3.14
C PRO A 485 -6.04 -40.34 4.53
N GLU A 486 -5.15 -40.31 5.52
CA GLU A 486 -5.47 -39.91 6.89
C GLU A 486 -5.99 -38.47 7.01
N PHE A 487 -5.64 -37.59 6.04
CA PHE A 487 -6.19 -36.24 5.97
C PHE A 487 -7.50 -36.19 5.18
N TYR A 488 -7.53 -36.78 3.97
CA TYR A 488 -8.66 -36.58 3.06
C TYR A 488 -9.81 -37.58 3.20
N GLU A 489 -9.58 -38.77 3.69
CA GLU A 489 -10.66 -39.74 3.86
C GLU A 489 -11.58 -39.37 5.03
N THR A 490 -12.87 -39.34 4.78
CA THR A 490 -13.87 -38.97 5.80
C THR A 490 -15.23 -39.53 5.46
N THR A 491 -16.19 -39.30 6.35
CA THR A 491 -17.61 -39.65 6.18
C THR A 491 -18.40 -38.42 5.82
N CYS A 492 -19.27 -38.50 4.84
CA CYS A 492 -20.17 -37.40 4.48
C CYS A 492 -21.13 -37.08 5.66
N PRO A 493 -21.17 -35.84 6.14
CA PRO A 493 -22.06 -35.49 7.26
C PRO A 493 -23.55 -35.50 6.88
N SER A 494 -23.89 -35.49 5.57
CA SER A 494 -25.27 -35.48 5.10
C SER A 494 -25.83 -36.90 4.90
N CYS A 495 -25.08 -37.80 4.28
CA CYS A 495 -25.61 -39.16 3.95
C CYS A 495 -24.90 -40.29 4.71
N GLY A 496 -23.82 -40.01 5.45
CA GLY A 496 -23.08 -41.02 6.18
C GLY A 496 -22.20 -41.94 5.30
N GLY A 497 -22.16 -41.70 3.98
CA GLY A 497 -21.33 -42.45 3.03
C GLY A 497 -19.88 -42.04 3.05
N HIS A 498 -19.03 -42.81 2.37
CA HIS A 498 -17.62 -42.44 2.15
C HIS A 498 -17.51 -41.13 1.39
N ALA A 499 -16.62 -40.25 1.82
CA ALA A 499 -16.37 -38.95 1.19
C ALA A 499 -14.91 -38.52 1.31
N ARG A 500 -14.53 -37.46 0.61
CA ARG A 500 -13.18 -36.88 0.62
C ARG A 500 -13.21 -35.44 1.07
N ARG A 501 -12.33 -35.09 2.01
CA ARG A 501 -12.09 -33.67 2.33
C ARG A 501 -11.47 -32.96 1.12
N GLU A 502 -11.79 -31.68 0.97
CA GLU A 502 -11.05 -30.80 0.07
C GLU A 502 -9.59 -30.74 0.50
N THR A 503 -8.69 -30.82 -0.46
CA THR A 503 -7.24 -30.77 -0.24
C THR A 503 -6.60 -29.45 -0.67
N ASP A 504 -7.33 -28.61 -1.38
CA ASP A 504 -6.93 -27.23 -1.64
C ASP A 504 -6.96 -26.42 -0.35
N THR A 505 -6.11 -25.41 -0.30
CA THR A 505 -6.05 -24.42 0.79
C THR A 505 -6.50 -23.06 0.30
N LEU A 506 -6.83 -22.19 1.24
CA LEU A 506 -7.27 -20.83 0.93
C LEU A 506 -6.11 -19.96 0.45
N ASP A 507 -6.42 -19.03 -0.42
CA ASP A 507 -5.55 -17.88 -0.74
C ASP A 507 -5.16 -17.14 0.54
N THR A 508 -3.87 -16.84 0.69
CA THR A 508 -3.32 -16.22 1.91
C THR A 508 -3.84 -14.80 2.16
N PHE A 509 -4.44 -14.15 1.16
CA PHE A 509 -5.16 -12.90 1.38
C PHE A 509 -6.42 -13.06 2.25
N VAL A 510 -6.93 -14.26 2.42
CA VAL A 510 -8.03 -14.53 3.36
C VAL A 510 -7.57 -14.27 4.78
N GLU A 511 -6.41 -14.82 5.17
CA GLU A 511 -5.84 -14.62 6.50
C GLU A 511 -5.58 -13.14 6.79
N SER A 512 -5.01 -12.40 5.84
CA SER A 512 -4.70 -10.98 6.02
C SER A 512 -5.93 -10.05 5.90
N SER A 513 -7.09 -10.56 5.52
CA SER A 513 -8.29 -9.73 5.34
C SER A 513 -9.05 -9.44 6.64
N TRP A 514 -8.77 -10.13 7.74
CA TRP A 514 -9.50 -9.95 9.00
C TRP A 514 -8.63 -9.91 10.26
N TYR A 515 -7.31 -10.05 10.15
CA TYR A 515 -6.37 -10.10 11.28
C TYR A 515 -6.46 -8.86 12.18
N TYR A 516 -6.72 -7.69 11.61
CA TYR A 516 -6.90 -6.44 12.35
C TYR A 516 -8.05 -6.54 13.37
N ALA A 517 -9.12 -7.27 13.05
CA ALA A 517 -10.24 -7.51 13.96
C ALA A 517 -9.85 -8.51 15.06
N ARG A 518 -9.11 -9.55 14.70
CA ARG A 518 -8.66 -10.58 15.67
C ARG A 518 -7.77 -10.01 16.76
N TYR A 519 -6.95 -9.03 16.45
CA TYR A 519 -6.10 -8.35 17.44
C TYR A 519 -6.88 -7.72 18.59
N ALA A 520 -8.14 -7.36 18.40
CA ALA A 520 -8.96 -6.79 19.46
C ALA A 520 -9.21 -7.80 20.63
N SER A 521 -9.20 -9.10 20.34
CA SER A 521 -9.37 -10.18 21.31
C SER A 521 -8.76 -11.49 20.81
N PRO A 522 -7.41 -11.59 20.75
CA PRO A 522 -6.75 -12.72 20.08
C PRO A 522 -6.99 -14.07 20.75
N ASP A 523 -7.23 -14.08 22.06
CA ASP A 523 -7.48 -15.30 22.86
C ASP A 523 -8.95 -15.72 22.93
N PHE A 524 -9.84 -15.00 22.24
CA PHE A 524 -11.27 -15.31 22.27
C PHE A 524 -11.58 -16.62 21.53
N THR A 525 -12.24 -17.54 22.23
CA THR A 525 -12.57 -18.87 21.72
C THR A 525 -14.05 -19.03 21.32
N GLY A 526 -14.86 -18.01 21.53
CA GLY A 526 -16.29 -18.03 21.24
C GLY A 526 -16.68 -17.52 19.84
N GLY A 527 -15.70 -17.07 19.03
CA GLY A 527 -15.94 -16.51 17.69
C GLY A 527 -14.71 -15.83 17.11
N MET A 528 -14.88 -15.18 15.96
CA MET A 528 -13.79 -14.45 15.28
C MET A 528 -13.21 -13.34 16.15
N VAL A 529 -14.09 -12.57 16.78
CA VAL A 529 -13.73 -11.47 17.68
C VAL A 529 -14.81 -11.33 18.75
N LYS A 530 -14.38 -10.96 19.95
CA LYS A 530 -15.28 -10.66 21.06
C LYS A 530 -16.07 -9.38 20.74
N PRO A 531 -17.42 -9.40 20.78
CA PRO A 531 -18.24 -8.27 20.35
C PRO A 531 -17.89 -6.94 21.02
N GLU A 532 -17.66 -6.96 22.35
CA GLU A 532 -17.32 -5.75 23.11
C GLU A 532 -15.93 -5.20 22.74
N ALA A 533 -15.00 -6.09 22.42
CA ALA A 533 -13.65 -5.71 21.96
C ALA A 533 -13.70 -5.10 20.55
N ALA A 534 -14.47 -5.70 19.67
CA ALA A 534 -14.69 -5.15 18.32
C ALA A 534 -15.32 -3.74 18.41
N GLN A 535 -16.31 -3.57 19.26
CA GLN A 535 -16.98 -2.28 19.47
C GLN A 535 -16.02 -1.22 20.05
N SER A 536 -15.10 -1.61 20.95
CA SER A 536 -14.12 -0.70 21.54
C SER A 536 -13.05 -0.26 20.56
N TRP A 537 -12.49 -1.19 19.77
CA TRP A 537 -11.27 -0.93 19.02
C TRP A 537 -11.47 -0.67 17.53
N LEU A 538 -12.53 -1.21 16.91
CA LEU A 538 -12.76 -1.05 15.47
C LEU A 538 -13.64 0.18 15.16
N PRO A 539 -13.39 0.84 14.03
CA PRO A 539 -12.37 0.59 13.02
C PRO A 539 -10.96 0.97 13.47
N VAL A 540 -9.94 0.45 12.77
CA VAL A 540 -8.55 0.87 12.95
C VAL A 540 -8.42 2.36 12.65
N ASN A 541 -7.88 3.15 13.57
CA ASN A 541 -7.79 4.60 13.41
C ASN A 541 -6.72 4.99 12.39
N GLN A 542 -5.55 4.33 12.43
CA GLN A 542 -4.47 4.56 11.50
C GLN A 542 -3.87 3.24 11.02
N TYR A 543 -3.93 2.99 9.72
CA TYR A 543 -3.31 1.86 9.06
C TYR A 543 -2.09 2.30 8.27
N ILE A 544 -1.00 1.53 8.33
CA ILE A 544 0.28 1.88 7.69
C ILE A 544 0.81 0.67 6.92
N GLY A 545 1.16 0.87 5.66
CA GLY A 545 1.74 -0.19 4.83
C GLY A 545 2.16 0.28 3.45
N GLY A 546 2.65 -0.65 2.64
CA GLY A 546 3.12 -0.37 1.28
C GLY A 546 1.97 -0.10 0.30
N VAL A 547 2.20 0.81 -0.65
CA VAL A 547 1.22 1.13 -1.71
C VAL A 547 0.93 -0.05 -2.64
N GLU A 548 1.83 -1.03 -2.71
CA GLU A 548 1.64 -2.28 -3.48
C GLU A 548 0.41 -3.09 -3.05
N HIS A 549 -0.10 -2.84 -1.84
CA HIS A 549 -1.31 -3.48 -1.31
C HIS A 549 -2.60 -2.71 -1.62
N ALA A 550 -2.52 -1.61 -2.37
CA ALA A 550 -3.64 -0.70 -2.63
C ALA A 550 -4.87 -1.39 -3.23
N ILE A 551 -4.70 -2.41 -4.07
CA ILE A 551 -5.77 -3.13 -4.74
C ILE A 551 -6.07 -4.44 -4.02
N LEU A 552 -5.12 -5.38 -3.96
CA LEU A 552 -5.37 -6.74 -3.48
C LEU A 552 -5.76 -6.77 -1.99
N HIS A 553 -4.79 -6.61 -1.10
CA HIS A 553 -5.02 -6.71 0.35
C HIS A 553 -6.08 -5.72 0.85
N LEU A 554 -5.95 -4.44 0.49
CA LEU A 554 -6.88 -3.41 1.00
C LEU A 554 -8.30 -3.60 0.48
N LEU A 555 -8.48 -3.97 -0.79
CA LEU A 555 -9.80 -4.25 -1.34
C LEU A 555 -10.43 -5.47 -0.67
N TYR A 556 -9.65 -6.54 -0.50
CA TYR A 556 -10.13 -7.75 0.15
C TYR A 556 -10.44 -7.54 1.64
N ALA A 557 -9.64 -6.76 2.36
CA ALA A 557 -9.92 -6.40 3.76
C ALA A 557 -11.21 -5.58 3.89
N ARG A 558 -11.47 -4.64 2.97
CA ARG A 558 -12.73 -3.89 2.92
C ARG A 558 -13.92 -4.81 2.64
N PHE A 559 -13.79 -5.70 1.68
CA PHE A 559 -14.80 -6.70 1.37
C PHE A 559 -15.07 -7.63 2.55
N PHE A 560 -14.01 -8.16 3.16
CA PHE A 560 -14.13 -9.06 4.31
C PHE A 560 -14.77 -8.39 5.51
N HIS A 561 -14.49 -7.12 5.75
CA HIS A 561 -15.15 -6.33 6.80
C HIS A 561 -16.67 -6.28 6.61
N LYS A 562 -17.12 -6.06 5.37
CA LYS A 562 -18.55 -6.06 5.04
C LYS A 562 -19.20 -7.43 5.23
N LEU A 563 -18.48 -8.51 4.88
CA LEU A 563 -18.93 -9.88 5.15
C LEU A 563 -19.07 -10.14 6.64
N MET A 564 -18.09 -9.76 7.44
CA MET A 564 -18.12 -9.90 8.90
C MET A 564 -19.21 -9.04 9.54
N ARG A 565 -19.43 -7.82 9.02
CA ARG A 565 -20.55 -6.95 9.43
C ARG A 565 -21.88 -7.63 9.19
N ASP A 566 -22.10 -8.18 8.01
CA ASP A 566 -23.35 -8.83 7.63
C ASP A 566 -23.60 -10.14 8.40
N GLU A 567 -22.53 -10.77 8.90
CA GLU A 567 -22.60 -11.90 9.85
C GLU A 567 -22.74 -11.44 11.33
N GLY A 568 -22.79 -10.15 11.61
CA GLY A 568 -22.92 -9.61 12.96
C GLY A 568 -21.65 -9.70 13.82
N VAL A 569 -20.48 -9.96 13.21
CA VAL A 569 -19.18 -10.09 13.89
C VAL A 569 -18.59 -8.73 14.25
N VAL A 570 -18.69 -7.76 13.34
CA VAL A 570 -18.17 -6.40 13.49
C VAL A 570 -19.24 -5.37 13.15
N GLN A 571 -19.00 -4.11 13.51
CA GLN A 571 -19.85 -2.97 13.16
C GLN A 571 -19.10 -2.02 12.22
N GLY A 572 -19.87 -1.16 11.56
CA GLY A 572 -19.34 -0.19 10.60
C GLY A 572 -19.06 -0.80 9.22
N ASP A 573 -18.78 0.07 8.26
CA ASP A 573 -18.70 -0.31 6.85
C ASP A 573 -17.27 -0.49 6.34
N GLU A 574 -16.29 0.10 7.04
CA GLU A 574 -14.89 0.12 6.63
C GLU A 574 -13.94 -0.28 7.77
N PRO A 575 -12.89 -1.04 7.47
CA PRO A 575 -11.95 -1.55 8.48
C PRO A 575 -10.96 -0.50 8.98
N PHE A 576 -10.58 0.48 8.13
CA PHE A 576 -9.51 1.43 8.37
C PHE A 576 -9.99 2.86 8.09
N THR A 577 -9.92 3.74 9.10
CA THR A 577 -10.33 5.14 8.95
C THR A 577 -9.29 5.93 8.16
N ASN A 578 -8.02 5.85 8.56
CA ASN A 578 -6.92 6.53 7.89
C ASN A 578 -5.89 5.52 7.38
N LEU A 579 -5.37 5.79 6.20
CA LEU A 579 -4.32 5.00 5.56
C LEU A 579 -3.12 5.89 5.27
N LEU A 580 -1.94 5.45 5.71
CA LEU A 580 -0.67 6.04 5.32
C LEU A 580 0.10 5.01 4.49
N THR A 581 0.37 5.35 3.23
CA THR A 581 1.18 4.51 2.36
C THR A 581 2.64 4.92 2.48
N GLN A 582 3.49 3.98 2.91
CA GLN A 582 4.92 4.25 3.04
C GLN A 582 5.64 4.19 1.69
N GLY A 583 6.63 5.08 1.53
CA GLY A 583 7.56 5.02 0.42
C GLY A 583 8.60 3.90 0.57
N MET A 584 9.22 3.53 -0.53
CA MET A 584 10.24 2.47 -0.56
C MET A 584 11.57 2.91 0.03
N VAL A 585 12.34 1.96 0.55
CA VAL A 585 13.76 2.18 0.89
C VAL A 585 14.60 1.75 -0.31
N LEU A 586 15.38 2.69 -0.84
CA LEU A 586 16.24 2.51 -2.00
C LEU A 586 17.69 2.37 -1.57
N ALA A 587 18.44 1.52 -2.26
CA ALA A 587 19.88 1.39 -2.09
C ALA A 587 20.56 1.18 -3.45
N ASP A 588 21.84 1.53 -3.50
CA ASP A 588 22.66 1.28 -4.67
C ASP A 588 22.72 -0.23 -4.99
N THR A 589 22.77 -0.54 -6.29
CA THR A 589 22.91 -1.90 -6.79
C THR A 589 24.24 -2.07 -7.51
N PHE A 590 24.85 -3.25 -7.31
CA PHE A 590 26.14 -3.59 -7.91
C PHE A 590 26.08 -4.98 -8.52
N TYR A 591 26.55 -5.14 -9.76
CA TYR A 591 26.48 -6.42 -10.42
C TYR A 591 27.66 -6.66 -11.39
N ARG A 592 27.86 -7.91 -11.77
CA ARG A 592 28.63 -8.33 -12.94
C ARG A 592 27.71 -9.08 -13.88
N GLU A 593 27.93 -8.89 -15.18
CA GLU A 593 27.19 -9.58 -16.20
C GLU A 593 28.08 -10.60 -16.89
N SER A 594 27.62 -11.83 -17.02
CA SER A 594 28.29 -12.88 -17.77
C SER A 594 28.10 -12.69 -19.28
N GLU A 595 28.90 -13.36 -20.10
CA GLU A 595 28.76 -13.36 -21.57
C GLU A 595 27.34 -13.83 -22.03
N SER A 596 26.63 -14.60 -21.20
CA SER A 596 25.26 -15.03 -21.47
C SER A 596 24.19 -14.01 -21.03
N GLY A 597 24.57 -12.83 -20.56
CA GLY A 597 23.66 -11.80 -20.07
C GLY A 597 23.12 -12.02 -18.65
N LYS A 598 23.58 -13.07 -17.95
CA LYS A 598 23.19 -13.33 -16.57
C LYS A 598 23.90 -12.41 -15.61
N LYS A 599 23.13 -11.68 -14.76
CA LYS A 599 23.66 -10.79 -13.74
C LYS A 599 23.90 -11.48 -12.41
N THR A 600 25.08 -11.26 -11.83
CA THR A 600 25.41 -11.65 -10.45
C THR A 600 25.45 -10.39 -9.61
N TRP A 601 24.62 -10.31 -8.58
CA TRP A 601 24.44 -9.13 -7.72
C TRP A 601 25.28 -9.25 -6.46
N PHE A 602 25.93 -8.14 -6.08
CA PHE A 602 26.79 -8.05 -4.91
C PHE A 602 26.17 -7.12 -3.85
N ASN A 603 26.34 -7.49 -2.59
CA ASN A 603 25.83 -6.66 -1.50
C ASN A 603 26.64 -5.34 -1.42
N PRO A 604 25.98 -4.19 -1.25
CA PRO A 604 26.67 -2.92 -1.10
C PRO A 604 27.71 -2.88 0.04
N ALA A 605 27.49 -3.64 1.11
CA ALA A 605 28.43 -3.76 2.22
C ALA A 605 29.76 -4.38 1.83
N ASP A 606 29.80 -5.17 0.75
CA ASP A 606 30.99 -5.86 0.26
C ASP A 606 31.70 -5.08 -0.87
N ILE A 607 31.26 -3.83 -1.14
CA ILE A 607 31.80 -3.03 -2.24
C ILE A 607 32.69 -1.93 -1.70
N MET A 608 33.91 -1.89 -2.25
CA MET A 608 34.83 -0.77 -2.06
C MET A 608 34.51 0.32 -3.08
N LEU A 609 34.12 1.50 -2.58
CA LEU A 609 33.71 2.64 -3.39
C LEU A 609 34.80 3.71 -3.40
N GLU A 610 35.12 4.22 -4.60
CA GLU A 610 35.85 5.47 -4.77
C GLU A 610 34.87 6.58 -5.14
N ARG A 611 35.00 7.74 -4.49
CA ARG A 611 34.14 8.90 -4.72
C ARG A 611 34.96 10.10 -5.17
N ASP A 612 34.37 10.92 -6.05
CA ASP A 612 34.97 12.20 -6.46
C ASP A 612 34.79 13.25 -5.32
N GLU A 613 35.40 14.44 -5.56
CA GLU A 613 35.30 15.58 -4.63
C GLU A 613 33.85 16.05 -4.37
N LYS A 614 32.91 15.66 -5.22
CA LYS A 614 31.47 15.95 -5.07
C LYS A 614 30.69 14.80 -4.44
N GLY A 615 31.42 13.77 -3.99
CA GLY A 615 30.82 12.58 -3.33
C GLY A 615 30.16 11.56 -4.26
N ARG A 616 30.27 11.71 -5.60
CA ARG A 616 29.71 10.75 -6.57
C ARG A 616 30.61 9.54 -6.69
N ILE A 617 30.01 8.34 -6.76
CA ILE A 617 30.74 7.10 -6.97
C ILE A 617 31.36 7.10 -8.36
N VAL A 618 32.69 6.96 -8.45
CA VAL A 618 33.46 6.93 -9.71
C VAL A 618 34.02 5.54 -10.02
N SER A 619 34.20 4.69 -9.00
CA SER A 619 34.65 3.32 -9.12
C SER A 619 34.05 2.45 -8.02
N ALA A 620 33.76 1.19 -8.35
CA ALA A 620 33.25 0.21 -7.41
C ALA A 620 33.94 -1.15 -7.66
N LYS A 621 34.46 -1.75 -6.58
CA LYS A 621 35.15 -3.07 -6.62
C LYS A 621 34.59 -3.98 -5.55
N TYR A 622 34.41 -5.25 -5.90
CA TYR A 622 34.01 -6.27 -4.92
C TYR A 622 35.21 -6.61 -4.00
N SER A 623 35.02 -6.48 -2.71
CA SER A 623 36.10 -6.70 -1.72
C SER A 623 36.64 -8.12 -1.69
N GLY A 624 35.83 -9.11 -2.11
CA GLY A 624 36.23 -10.51 -2.07
C GLY A 624 37.28 -10.91 -3.12
N ASP A 625 37.35 -10.19 -4.25
CA ASP A 625 38.30 -10.49 -5.34
C ASP A 625 39.01 -9.27 -5.91
N GLY A 626 38.66 -8.07 -5.45
CA GLY A 626 39.28 -6.79 -5.91
C GLY A 626 38.92 -6.36 -7.33
N GLN A 627 38.05 -7.09 -8.00
CA GLN A 627 37.66 -6.79 -9.40
C GLN A 627 36.50 -5.80 -9.45
N GLU A 628 36.42 -5.07 -10.54
CA GLU A 628 35.39 -4.06 -10.79
C GLU A 628 33.99 -4.69 -10.89
N VAL A 629 33.00 -3.95 -10.43
CA VAL A 629 31.58 -4.23 -10.57
C VAL A 629 30.89 -3.05 -11.26
N VAL A 630 29.79 -3.34 -11.95
CA VAL A 630 28.96 -2.33 -12.60
C VAL A 630 28.06 -1.70 -11.55
N ILE A 631 27.96 -0.39 -11.56
CA ILE A 631 27.03 0.40 -10.71
C ILE A 631 25.68 0.42 -11.41
N GLY A 632 24.69 -0.28 -10.85
CA GLY A 632 23.35 -0.43 -11.43
C GLY A 632 22.37 0.70 -11.08
N GLY A 633 22.78 1.64 -10.22
CA GLY A 633 21.92 2.73 -9.72
C GLY A 633 21.11 2.33 -8.47
N GLN A 634 20.30 3.29 -8.03
CA GLN A 634 19.46 3.10 -6.83
C GLN A 634 18.14 2.39 -7.17
N GLU A 635 17.88 1.31 -6.47
CA GLU A 635 16.65 0.51 -6.62
C GLU A 635 16.10 0.11 -5.26
N LYS A 636 14.83 -0.30 -5.24
CA LYS A 636 14.19 -0.87 -4.04
C LYS A 636 15.07 -2.00 -3.48
N MET A 637 15.30 -1.97 -2.17
CA MET A 637 16.01 -3.05 -1.49
C MET A 637 15.26 -4.37 -1.67
N SER A 638 15.95 -5.37 -2.21
CA SER A 638 15.40 -6.69 -2.49
C SER A 638 16.43 -7.81 -2.36
N LYS A 639 15.96 -9.00 -2.01
CA LYS A 639 16.82 -10.21 -1.96
C LYS A 639 17.37 -10.56 -3.35
N SER A 640 16.58 -10.36 -4.41
CA SER A 640 16.98 -10.67 -5.79
C SER A 640 18.11 -9.80 -6.31
N LYS A 641 18.20 -8.55 -5.85
CA LYS A 641 19.26 -7.58 -6.19
C LYS A 641 20.41 -7.58 -5.18
N ASN A 642 20.26 -8.32 -4.06
CA ASN A 642 21.24 -8.37 -2.97
C ASN A 642 21.70 -6.99 -2.48
N ASN A 643 20.80 -5.99 -2.52
CA ASN A 643 21.10 -4.61 -2.12
C ASN A 643 20.49 -4.23 -0.77
N GLY A 644 20.04 -5.20 0.02
CA GLY A 644 19.50 -4.98 1.35
C GLY A 644 20.58 -4.69 2.38
N ILE A 645 20.30 -3.74 3.27
CA ILE A 645 21.10 -3.46 4.47
C ILE A 645 20.49 -4.25 5.62
N ASP A 646 21.33 -4.95 6.38
CA ASP A 646 20.90 -5.73 7.54
C ASP A 646 20.59 -4.76 8.71
N PRO A 647 19.32 -4.67 9.16
CA PRO A 647 18.98 -3.85 10.31
C PRO A 647 19.75 -4.19 11.58
N GLN A 648 20.09 -5.49 11.79
CA GLN A 648 20.82 -5.92 12.97
C GLN A 648 22.21 -5.31 13.03
N ALA A 649 22.92 -5.23 11.89
CA ALA A 649 24.25 -4.60 11.84
C ALA A 649 24.20 -3.12 12.25
N ILE A 650 23.17 -2.39 11.82
CA ILE A 650 22.98 -0.99 12.19
C ILE A 650 22.67 -0.84 13.69
N ILE A 651 21.79 -1.70 14.22
CA ILE A 651 21.42 -1.69 15.64
C ILE A 651 22.65 -2.05 16.51
N ASP A 652 23.42 -3.04 16.13
CA ASP A 652 24.62 -3.45 16.88
C ASP A 652 25.71 -2.36 16.91
N GLN A 653 25.85 -1.63 15.80
CA GLN A 653 26.86 -0.58 15.67
C GLN A 653 26.44 0.76 16.29
N TYR A 654 25.19 1.18 16.08
CA TYR A 654 24.72 2.53 16.42
C TYR A 654 23.57 2.58 17.42
N GLY A 655 22.88 1.44 17.67
CA GLY A 655 21.67 1.37 18.45
C GLY A 655 20.39 1.53 17.61
N ALA A 656 19.27 1.10 18.20
CA ALA A 656 17.94 1.19 17.58
C ALA A 656 17.46 2.63 17.43
N ASP A 657 17.70 3.50 18.42
CA ASP A 657 17.28 4.92 18.35
C ASP A 657 17.92 5.64 17.18
N THR A 658 19.18 5.34 16.85
CA THR A 658 19.85 5.91 15.67
C THR A 658 19.18 5.45 14.37
N ALA A 659 18.87 4.16 14.24
CA ALA A 659 18.17 3.62 13.08
C ALA A 659 16.79 4.26 12.91
N ARG A 660 16.03 4.40 13.99
CA ARG A 660 14.70 5.04 14.02
C ARG A 660 14.77 6.51 13.60
N VAL A 661 15.68 7.28 14.16
CA VAL A 661 15.85 8.71 13.84
C VAL A 661 16.23 8.88 12.37
N PHE A 662 17.17 8.07 11.87
CA PHE A 662 17.54 8.13 10.46
C PHE A 662 16.34 7.85 9.53
N MET A 663 15.59 6.78 9.81
CA MET A 663 14.43 6.41 9.00
C MET A 663 13.34 7.48 8.95
N MET A 664 13.17 8.21 10.04
CA MET A 664 12.13 9.25 10.14
C MET A 664 12.63 10.62 9.63
N PHE A 665 13.94 10.84 9.63
CA PHE A 665 14.53 12.12 9.20
C PHE A 665 14.84 12.18 7.69
N ALA A 666 15.22 11.06 7.09
CA ALA A 666 15.75 11.04 5.74
C ALA A 666 14.74 11.43 4.65
N ALA A 667 13.46 11.12 4.84
CA ALA A 667 12.38 11.49 3.92
C ALA A 667 11.02 11.47 4.64
N PRO A 668 10.02 12.22 4.13
CA PRO A 668 8.63 12.05 4.55
C PRO A 668 8.16 10.59 4.41
N PRO A 669 7.24 10.10 5.28
CA PRO A 669 6.83 8.70 5.29
C PRO A 669 6.31 8.15 3.95
N ASP A 670 5.60 8.96 3.19
CA ASP A 670 4.99 8.61 1.89
C ASP A 670 5.97 8.66 0.70
N GLN A 671 7.17 9.20 0.91
CA GLN A 671 8.19 9.32 -0.15
C GLN A 671 9.25 8.23 -0.03
N SER A 672 9.87 7.88 -1.15
CA SER A 672 11.01 6.97 -1.15
C SER A 672 12.19 7.57 -0.40
N LEU A 673 12.91 6.71 0.31
CA LEU A 673 14.08 7.04 1.10
C LEU A 673 15.32 6.41 0.46
N GLU A 674 16.34 7.23 0.22
CA GLU A 674 17.64 6.76 -0.23
C GLU A 674 18.53 6.42 0.98
N TRP A 675 19.09 5.22 0.99
CA TRP A 675 20.00 4.80 2.05
C TRP A 675 21.27 5.63 2.03
N SER A 676 21.73 6.07 3.20
CA SER A 676 22.94 6.88 3.37
C SER A 676 23.63 6.54 4.69
N ASP A 677 24.81 5.96 4.60
CA ASP A 677 25.65 5.68 5.79
C ASP A 677 26.02 6.97 6.52
N ALA A 678 26.32 8.03 5.77
CA ALA A 678 26.60 9.36 6.34
C ALA A 678 25.37 9.94 7.07
N GLY A 679 24.16 9.64 6.60
CA GLY A 679 22.90 10.01 7.26
C GLY A 679 22.71 9.27 8.59
N VAL A 680 23.02 7.98 8.64
CA VAL A 680 23.00 7.18 9.87
C VAL A 680 24.00 7.74 10.90
N GLU A 681 25.23 8.00 10.49
CA GLU A 681 26.26 8.63 11.35
C GLU A 681 25.83 10.02 11.84
N GLY A 682 25.18 10.81 10.96
CA GLY A 682 24.61 12.12 11.31
C GLY A 682 23.56 12.02 12.39
N SER A 683 22.66 11.02 12.30
CA SER A 683 21.65 10.74 13.32
C SER A 683 22.28 10.30 14.65
N ASN A 684 23.31 9.47 14.61
CA ASN A 684 24.05 9.09 15.81
C ASN A 684 24.75 10.28 16.48
N ARG A 685 25.37 11.16 15.68
CA ARG A 685 25.97 12.40 16.21
C ARG A 685 24.93 13.32 16.87
N PHE A 686 23.73 13.42 16.29
CA PHE A 686 22.64 14.17 16.89
C PHE A 686 22.25 13.62 18.26
N LEU A 687 22.06 12.30 18.40
CA LEU A 687 21.72 11.67 19.68
C LEU A 687 22.84 11.82 20.72
N LYS A 688 24.09 11.69 20.32
CA LYS A 688 25.25 11.96 21.21
C LYS A 688 25.28 13.41 21.71
N ARG A 689 24.88 14.36 20.88
CA ARG A 689 24.77 15.78 21.29
C ARG A 689 23.62 16.01 22.28
N VAL A 690 22.48 15.36 22.09
CA VAL A 690 21.36 15.41 23.03
C VAL A 690 21.80 14.84 24.37
N TRP A 691 22.45 13.68 24.37
CA TRP A 691 22.98 13.05 25.57
C TRP A 691 23.92 13.96 26.32
N ARG A 692 24.89 14.55 25.64
CA ARG A 692 25.89 15.46 26.23
C ARG A 692 25.25 16.72 26.81
N LEU A 693 24.24 17.28 26.12
CA LEU A 693 23.52 18.44 26.64
C LEU A 693 22.82 18.13 27.95
N ALA A 694 22.08 17.03 28.02
CA ALA A 694 21.31 16.65 29.19
C ALA A 694 22.22 16.27 30.39
N THR A 695 23.22 15.43 30.16
CA THR A 695 24.19 15.02 31.21
C THR A 695 25.01 16.19 31.70
N GLY A 696 25.48 17.07 30.80
CA GLY A 696 26.21 18.29 31.18
C GLY A 696 25.40 19.28 32.02
N PHE A 697 24.09 19.38 31.75
CA PHE A 697 23.19 20.16 32.58
C PHE A 697 23.02 19.54 33.97
N LEU A 698 22.82 18.21 34.05
CA LEU A 698 22.68 17.51 35.34
C LEU A 698 23.95 17.58 36.20
N GLU A 699 25.12 17.48 35.59
CA GLU A 699 26.42 17.61 36.28
C GLU A 699 26.63 18.96 36.97
N LYS A 700 26.01 20.03 36.44
CA LYS A 700 26.06 21.37 37.05
C LYS A 700 25.27 21.47 38.36
N GLY A 701 24.33 20.54 38.57
CA GLY A 701 23.60 20.45 39.86
C GLY A 701 22.72 21.67 40.15
N TYR A 702 22.19 22.35 39.15
CA TYR A 702 21.30 23.49 39.33
C TYR A 702 20.08 23.11 40.16
N ALA A 703 19.72 23.99 41.13
CA ALA A 703 18.55 23.80 41.95
C ALA A 703 17.27 23.84 41.06
N GLN A 704 16.34 22.94 41.32
CA GLN A 704 15.05 22.94 40.64
C GLN A 704 14.19 24.03 41.30
N ALA A 705 13.91 25.07 40.54
CA ALA A 705 13.06 26.17 40.96
C ALA A 705 12.16 26.61 39.79
N PRO A 706 10.93 27.09 40.03
CA PRO A 706 10.10 27.72 38.99
C PRO A 706 10.73 29.04 38.55
N ILE A 707 10.36 29.50 37.38
CA ILE A 707 10.68 30.83 36.86
C ILE A 707 9.98 31.84 37.78
N ALA A 708 10.74 32.74 38.38
CA ALA A 708 10.22 33.66 39.43
C ALA A 708 10.40 35.13 39.06
N GLY A 709 11.33 35.47 38.16
CA GLY A 709 11.68 36.83 37.82
C GLY A 709 11.39 37.20 36.36
N GLU A 710 11.78 38.42 36.00
CA GLU A 710 11.76 38.87 34.61
C GLU A 710 12.94 38.21 33.86
N LEU A 711 12.61 37.51 32.80
CA LEU A 711 13.60 36.76 32.00
C LEU A 711 14.49 37.69 31.17
N SER A 712 15.77 37.39 31.10
CA SER A 712 16.68 37.99 30.12
C SER A 712 16.18 37.78 28.70
N LYS A 713 16.63 38.58 27.75
CA LYS A 713 16.27 38.41 26.34
C LYS A 713 16.63 37.01 25.82
N ASP A 714 17.83 36.53 26.14
CA ASP A 714 18.29 35.21 25.69
C ASP A 714 17.43 34.08 26.29
N ALA A 715 17.02 34.21 27.54
CA ALA A 715 16.11 33.28 28.21
C ALA A 715 14.68 33.32 27.59
N GLN A 716 14.17 34.51 27.26
CA GLN A 716 12.90 34.69 26.56
C GLN A 716 12.96 34.03 25.17
N ASP A 717 14.06 34.23 24.44
CA ASP A 717 14.25 33.67 23.08
C ASP A 717 14.35 32.13 23.12
N LEU A 718 15.07 31.56 24.09
CA LEU A 718 15.14 30.10 24.25
C LEU A 718 13.76 29.51 24.62
N ARG A 719 13.07 30.14 25.57
CA ARG A 719 11.75 29.68 26.00
C ARG A 719 10.73 29.75 24.85
N ARG A 720 10.73 30.84 24.10
CA ARG A 720 9.91 30.94 22.88
C ARG A 720 10.24 29.83 21.88
N LYS A 721 11.52 29.58 21.61
CA LYS A 721 11.95 28.49 20.72
C LYS A 721 11.44 27.13 21.19
N ALA A 722 11.47 26.84 22.48
CA ALA A 722 10.93 25.61 23.05
C ALA A 722 9.42 25.48 22.77
N HIS A 723 8.65 26.53 23.03
CA HIS A 723 7.19 26.50 22.82
C HIS A 723 6.77 26.52 21.34
N GLU A 724 7.50 27.22 20.47
CA GLU A 724 7.34 27.10 19.01
C GLU A 724 7.63 25.67 18.55
N THR A 725 8.60 25.01 19.14
CA THR A 725 8.95 23.60 18.82
C THR A 725 7.84 22.64 19.25
N ILE A 726 7.20 22.85 20.42
CA ILE A 726 6.05 22.05 20.85
C ILE A 726 4.92 22.11 19.82
N GLN A 727 4.56 23.32 19.37
CA GLN A 727 3.52 23.51 18.34
C GLN A 727 3.88 22.80 17.04
N LYS A 728 5.12 23.02 16.58
CA LYS A 728 5.57 22.47 15.29
C LYS A 728 5.64 20.96 15.29
N VAL A 729 6.24 20.35 16.31
CA VAL A 729 6.36 18.89 16.40
C VAL A 729 4.98 18.25 16.54
N GLY A 730 4.09 18.85 17.34
CA GLY A 730 2.72 18.40 17.48
C GLY A 730 1.97 18.38 16.14
N ASP A 731 1.98 19.49 15.41
CA ASP A 731 1.34 19.58 14.08
C ASP A 731 1.99 18.67 13.03
N ASP A 732 3.32 18.58 13.02
CA ASP A 732 4.07 17.75 12.07
C ASP A 732 3.77 16.25 12.27
N ILE A 733 3.59 15.76 13.50
CA ILE A 733 3.26 14.36 13.76
C ILE A 733 1.75 14.09 13.54
N GLU A 734 0.89 14.90 14.14
CA GLU A 734 -0.55 14.63 14.20
C GLU A 734 -1.27 14.83 12.86
N ARG A 735 -0.99 15.94 12.20
CA ARG A 735 -1.74 16.36 11.01
C ARG A 735 -0.96 16.15 9.71
N ARG A 736 0.33 16.50 9.72
CA ARG A 736 1.14 16.53 8.48
C ARG A 736 1.86 15.24 8.19
N HIS A 737 2.05 14.39 9.20
CA HIS A 737 2.95 13.22 9.14
C HIS A 737 4.34 13.58 8.56
N ALA A 738 4.83 14.76 8.86
CA ALA A 738 6.10 15.29 8.38
C ALA A 738 7.20 15.09 9.44
N PHE A 739 7.60 13.85 9.69
CA PHE A 739 8.51 13.49 10.77
C PHE A 739 9.92 14.09 10.59
N ASN A 740 10.37 14.22 9.36
CA ASN A 740 11.64 14.85 9.03
C ASN A 740 11.69 16.32 9.48
N THR A 741 10.62 17.07 9.32
CA THR A 741 10.56 18.47 9.77
C THR A 741 10.40 18.58 11.28
N ALA A 742 9.71 17.64 11.93
CA ALA A 742 9.66 17.54 13.38
C ALA A 742 11.07 17.33 13.97
N ILE A 743 11.84 16.37 13.44
CA ILE A 743 13.20 16.12 13.87
C ILE A 743 14.11 17.34 13.61
N ALA A 744 13.96 18.01 12.46
CA ALA A 744 14.70 19.25 12.18
C ALA A 744 14.43 20.33 13.23
N ALA A 745 13.19 20.50 13.65
CA ALA A 745 12.81 21.42 14.73
C ALA A 745 13.48 21.07 16.08
N LEU A 746 13.58 19.75 16.38
CA LEU A 746 14.29 19.27 17.56
C LEU A 746 15.81 19.56 17.48
N MET A 747 16.40 19.43 16.30
CA MET A 747 17.81 19.80 16.08
C MET A 747 18.05 21.30 16.28
N GLU A 748 17.11 22.14 15.83
CA GLU A 748 17.17 23.57 16.07
C GLU A 748 17.04 23.92 17.56
N LEU A 749 16.14 23.27 18.31
CA LEU A 749 16.00 23.46 19.74
C LEU A 749 17.26 22.99 20.48
N LEU A 750 17.87 21.88 20.10
CA LEU A 750 19.16 21.42 20.62
C LEU A 750 20.24 22.46 20.41
N ASN A 751 20.33 23.05 19.20
CA ASN A 751 21.32 24.06 18.89
C ASN A 751 21.13 25.34 19.73
N ALA A 752 19.89 25.79 19.89
CA ALA A 752 19.57 26.96 20.71
C ALA A 752 19.91 26.73 22.18
N THR A 753 19.51 25.59 22.73
CA THR A 753 19.76 25.21 24.14
C THR A 753 21.27 25.02 24.41
N SER A 754 22.02 24.42 23.47
CA SER A 754 23.46 24.20 23.62
C SER A 754 24.29 25.50 23.64
N LYS A 755 23.76 26.56 23.05
CA LYS A 755 24.41 27.90 23.01
C LYS A 755 24.01 28.78 24.18
N PHE A 756 22.99 28.40 24.91
CA PHE A 756 22.45 29.20 26.01
C PHE A 756 23.33 29.08 27.26
N GLU A 757 23.75 30.19 27.83
CA GLU A 757 24.55 30.26 29.03
C GLU A 757 23.67 30.53 30.25
N VAL A 758 23.76 29.66 31.25
CA VAL A 758 23.02 29.79 32.51
C VAL A 758 23.81 30.70 33.45
N GLN A 759 23.23 31.86 33.77
CA GLN A 759 23.84 32.86 34.69
C GLN A 759 23.00 33.04 35.95
N THR A 760 21.70 32.79 35.89
CA THR A 760 20.72 32.96 36.98
C THR A 760 19.94 31.71 37.27
N ALA A 761 19.22 31.67 38.39
CA ALA A 761 18.30 30.57 38.70
C ALA A 761 17.14 30.50 37.69
N ASP A 762 16.65 31.61 37.17
CA ASP A 762 15.62 31.65 36.14
C ASP A 762 16.18 31.11 34.79
N ASP A 763 17.44 31.42 34.46
CA ASP A 763 18.09 30.82 33.26
C ASP A 763 18.21 29.29 33.40
N ALA A 764 18.55 28.78 34.59
CA ALA A 764 18.59 27.33 34.86
C ALA A 764 17.20 26.69 34.71
N ALA A 765 16.14 27.39 35.17
CA ALA A 765 14.77 26.90 35.02
C ALA A 765 14.34 26.86 33.54
N VAL A 766 14.67 27.90 32.75
CA VAL A 766 14.40 27.95 31.30
C VAL A 766 15.19 26.86 30.54
N ALA A 767 16.47 26.67 30.84
CA ALA A 767 17.28 25.62 30.23
C ALA A 767 16.75 24.22 30.56
N ARG A 768 16.31 23.99 31.80
CA ARG A 768 15.66 22.76 32.22
C ARG A 768 14.36 22.50 31.43
N GLU A 769 13.47 23.52 31.34
CA GLU A 769 12.24 23.45 30.55
C GLU A 769 12.53 23.08 29.09
N ALA A 770 13.54 23.71 28.47
CA ALA A 770 13.93 23.44 27.11
C ALA A 770 14.46 22.00 26.91
N ILE A 771 15.25 21.47 27.84
CA ILE A 771 15.81 20.11 27.81
C ILE A 771 14.69 19.08 28.02
N GLU A 772 13.84 19.25 29.02
CA GLU A 772 12.70 18.37 29.29
C GLU A 772 11.73 18.34 28.09
N THR A 773 11.50 19.48 27.47
CA THR A 773 10.70 19.61 26.24
C THR A 773 11.36 18.86 25.07
N LEU A 774 12.65 19.08 24.83
CA LEU A 774 13.41 18.39 23.79
C LEU A 774 13.33 16.87 23.96
N LEU A 775 13.57 16.36 25.16
CA LEU A 775 13.57 14.92 25.46
C LEU A 775 12.17 14.32 25.30
N THR A 776 11.13 15.00 25.75
CA THR A 776 9.75 14.51 25.64
C THR A 776 9.27 14.49 24.18
N LEU A 777 9.58 15.52 23.39
CA LEU A 777 9.23 15.58 21.98
C LEU A 777 10.08 14.63 21.12
N LEU A 778 11.28 14.29 21.56
CA LEU A 778 12.16 13.31 20.90
C LEU A 778 11.73 11.87 21.17
N ALA A 779 11.01 11.61 22.28
CA ALA A 779 10.65 10.26 22.71
C ALA A 779 9.95 9.40 21.66
N PRO A 780 9.04 9.89 20.79
CA PRO A 780 8.47 9.09 19.71
C PRO A 780 9.53 8.55 18.74
N PHE A 781 10.61 9.29 18.50
CA PHE A 781 11.68 8.95 17.56
C PHE A 781 12.81 8.15 18.19
N ALA A 782 13.22 8.53 19.41
CA ALA A 782 14.32 7.93 20.17
C ALA A 782 13.88 7.61 21.61
N PRO A 783 13.02 6.59 21.79
CA PRO A 783 12.37 6.34 23.08
C PRO A 783 13.32 5.87 24.18
N HIS A 784 14.38 5.14 23.85
CA HIS A 784 15.30 4.62 24.85
C HIS A 784 16.16 5.72 25.48
N LEU A 785 16.75 6.56 24.63
CA LEU A 785 17.53 7.71 25.07
C LEU A 785 16.67 8.67 25.89
N SER A 786 15.47 8.97 25.39
CA SER A 786 14.55 9.89 26.05
C SER A 786 14.09 9.36 27.42
N GLN A 787 13.71 8.09 27.51
CA GLN A 787 13.31 7.50 28.80
C GLN A 787 14.45 7.53 29.81
N THR A 788 15.64 7.15 29.39
CA THR A 788 16.82 7.13 30.29
C THR A 788 17.14 8.52 30.84
N LEU A 789 17.17 9.53 29.97
CA LEU A 789 17.47 10.90 30.39
C LEU A 789 16.33 11.54 31.18
N LEU A 790 15.08 11.39 30.77
CA LEU A 790 13.91 11.94 31.49
C LEU A 790 13.81 11.40 32.93
N ALA A 791 14.17 10.13 33.13
CA ALA A 791 14.20 9.54 34.47
C ALA A 791 15.14 10.30 35.44
N GLU A 792 16.26 10.81 34.95
CA GLU A 792 17.20 11.63 35.73
C GLU A 792 16.62 13.02 36.05
N PHE A 793 15.69 13.49 35.22
CA PHE A 793 14.93 14.71 35.53
C PHE A 793 13.70 14.44 36.43
N GLY A 794 13.49 13.20 36.86
CA GLY A 794 12.36 12.78 37.67
C GLY A 794 11.07 12.57 36.89
N ILE A 795 11.15 12.38 35.57
CA ILE A 795 10.01 12.19 34.69
C ILE A 795 9.97 10.74 34.19
N ASP A 796 8.88 10.03 34.51
CA ASP A 796 8.62 8.71 33.93
C ASP A 796 7.96 8.84 32.56
N LEU A 797 8.66 8.44 31.49
CA LEU A 797 8.15 8.58 30.12
C LEU A 797 6.83 7.84 29.88
N ILE A 798 6.60 6.70 30.56
CA ILE A 798 5.37 5.90 30.37
C ILE A 798 4.13 6.67 30.82
N SER A 799 4.24 7.53 31.82
CA SER A 799 3.15 8.38 32.31
C SER A 799 3.26 9.85 31.91
N ALA A 800 4.31 10.20 31.16
CA ALA A 800 4.53 11.58 30.71
C ALA A 800 3.44 12.04 29.73
N GLN A 801 3.19 13.36 29.76
CA GLN A 801 2.23 14.02 28.87
C GLN A 801 2.97 14.84 27.82
N PHE A 802 2.34 14.98 26.65
CA PHE A 802 2.82 15.89 25.62
C PHE A 802 2.87 17.31 26.19
N PRO A 803 3.98 18.05 26.02
CA PRO A 803 4.12 19.38 26.61
C PRO A 803 3.02 20.33 26.13
N THR A 804 2.49 21.13 27.06
CA THR A 804 1.53 22.17 26.72
C THR A 804 2.24 23.45 26.31
N VAL A 805 1.66 24.14 25.34
CA VAL A 805 2.17 25.43 24.89
C VAL A 805 1.75 26.52 25.89
N ASP A 806 2.71 27.29 26.35
CA ASP A 806 2.46 28.53 27.07
C ASP A 806 2.41 29.69 26.06
N GLU A 807 1.23 30.20 25.78
CA GLU A 807 1.02 31.29 24.82
C GLU A 807 1.82 32.55 25.18
N SER A 808 2.07 32.80 26.47
CA SER A 808 2.87 33.94 26.91
C SER A 808 4.34 33.83 26.47
N ALA A 809 4.87 32.61 26.32
CA ALA A 809 6.22 32.37 25.85
C ALA A 809 6.38 32.65 24.34
N LEU A 810 5.30 32.61 23.58
CA LEU A 810 5.29 32.88 22.15
C LEU A 810 5.27 34.35 21.79
N THR A 811 5.02 35.22 22.76
CA THR A 811 4.94 36.67 22.55
C THR A 811 6.31 37.18 22.12
N ARG A 812 6.35 37.84 20.96
CA ARG A 812 7.56 38.49 20.46
C ARG A 812 7.51 39.95 20.83
N ASN A 813 8.38 40.37 21.71
CA ASN A 813 8.57 41.80 22.03
C ASN A 813 9.46 42.51 21.03
N THR A 814 10.27 41.76 20.25
CA THR A 814 11.14 42.30 19.22
C THR A 814 10.97 41.55 17.90
N GLN A 815 11.25 42.24 16.81
CA GLN A 815 11.23 41.68 15.44
C GLN A 815 12.47 42.13 14.67
N THR A 816 12.93 41.29 13.78
CA THR A 816 14.07 41.62 12.90
C THR A 816 13.57 42.20 11.59
N ILE A 817 13.90 43.45 11.35
CA ILE A 817 13.57 44.16 10.11
C ILE A 817 14.78 44.14 9.18
N VAL A 818 14.58 43.67 7.96
CA VAL A 818 15.59 43.72 6.91
C VAL A 818 15.72 45.15 6.41
N VAL A 819 16.95 45.70 6.40
CA VAL A 819 17.19 47.04 5.87
C VAL A 819 17.90 46.92 4.49
N GLN A 820 17.23 47.47 3.49
CA GLN A 820 17.71 47.53 2.13
C GLN A 820 18.05 48.98 1.74
N VAL A 821 19.05 49.11 0.88
CA VAL A 821 19.32 50.37 0.18
C VAL A 821 19.25 50.11 -1.31
N ASN A 822 18.42 50.86 -2.04
CA ASN A 822 18.16 50.66 -3.48
C ASN A 822 17.81 49.18 -3.82
N GLY A 823 16.99 48.55 -2.96
CA GLY A 823 16.50 47.16 -3.14
C GLY A 823 17.52 46.06 -2.81
N LYS A 824 18.74 46.38 -2.38
CA LYS A 824 19.75 45.42 -1.95
C LYS A 824 19.85 45.34 -0.44
N LEU A 825 19.85 44.11 0.11
CA LEU A 825 20.06 43.87 1.55
C LEU A 825 21.41 44.48 1.97
N ARG A 826 21.38 45.33 3.01
CA ARG A 826 22.55 46.00 3.54
C ARG A 826 22.72 45.88 5.06
N GLY A 827 21.63 45.62 5.76
CA GLY A 827 21.67 45.45 7.22
C GLY A 827 20.40 44.75 7.73
N LYS A 828 20.45 44.42 9.01
CA LYS A 828 19.29 43.90 9.77
C LYS A 828 19.16 44.72 11.04
N LEU A 829 17.96 45.10 11.39
CA LEU A 829 17.66 45.91 12.59
C LEU A 829 16.67 45.12 13.48
N GLU A 830 17.03 44.96 14.73
CA GLU A 830 16.15 44.37 15.71
C GLU A 830 15.43 45.47 16.47
N VAL A 831 14.10 45.48 16.40
CA VAL A 831 13.25 46.53 16.97
C VAL A 831 12.06 45.94 17.70
N SER A 832 11.47 46.71 18.58
CA SER A 832 10.18 46.35 19.20
C SER A 832 9.10 46.10 18.14
N VAL A 833 8.21 45.13 18.39
CA VAL A 833 7.07 44.88 17.49
C VAL A 833 6.07 46.05 17.48
N GLU A 834 6.12 46.91 18.53
CA GLU A 834 5.29 48.10 18.67
C GLU A 834 5.97 49.36 18.13
N ILE A 835 7.16 49.26 17.52
CA ILE A 835 7.90 50.43 17.02
C ILE A 835 7.08 51.22 16.02
N SER A 836 7.08 52.52 16.17
CA SER A 836 6.45 53.40 15.20
C SER A 836 7.23 53.42 13.87
N LYS A 837 6.55 53.69 12.76
CA LYS A 837 7.18 53.79 11.44
C LYS A 837 8.33 54.79 11.41
N ASP A 838 8.14 55.93 12.09
CA ASP A 838 9.12 57.03 12.09
C ASP A 838 10.38 56.65 12.90
N GLU A 839 10.19 56.00 14.05
CA GLU A 839 11.30 55.46 14.85
C GLU A 839 12.03 54.35 14.12
N LEU A 840 11.31 53.43 13.44
CA LEU A 840 11.91 52.36 12.64
C LEU A 840 12.78 52.94 11.52
N LEU A 841 12.30 53.92 10.80
CA LEU A 841 13.07 54.64 9.75
C LEU A 841 14.29 55.34 10.31
N ALA A 842 14.15 56.02 11.47
CA ALA A 842 15.25 56.69 12.15
C ALA A 842 16.37 55.70 12.55
N GLN A 843 15.98 54.57 13.19
CA GLN A 843 16.93 53.52 13.57
C GLN A 843 17.57 52.83 12.37
N ALA A 844 16.81 52.56 11.31
CA ALA A 844 17.34 51.94 10.09
C ALA A 844 18.39 52.83 9.41
N LYS A 845 18.18 54.13 9.38
CA LYS A 845 19.16 55.10 8.83
C LYS A 845 20.39 55.27 9.72
N ALA A 846 20.24 55.05 11.04
CA ALA A 846 21.31 55.22 12.01
C ALA A 846 22.26 53.97 12.07
N LEU A 847 21.92 52.85 11.43
CA LEU A 847 22.77 51.66 11.38
C LEU A 847 24.14 51.98 10.70
N PRO A 848 25.26 51.69 11.34
CA PRO A 848 26.59 52.00 10.79
C PRO A 848 26.83 51.40 9.42
N GLU A 849 26.38 50.12 9.23
CA GLU A 849 26.49 49.44 7.96
C GLU A 849 25.61 50.03 6.85
N ILE A 850 24.59 50.77 7.16
CA ILE A 850 23.66 51.41 6.23
C ILE A 850 24.18 52.80 5.83
N GLN A 851 24.79 53.54 6.76
CA GLN A 851 25.25 54.93 6.55
C GLN A 851 26.25 55.07 5.38
N GLN A 852 27.11 54.08 5.17
CA GLN A 852 28.05 54.04 4.05
C GLN A 852 27.38 54.00 2.66
N PHE A 853 26.10 53.57 2.61
CA PHE A 853 25.33 53.48 1.37
C PHE A 853 24.39 54.65 1.17
N LEU A 854 24.21 55.52 2.21
CA LEU A 854 23.40 56.73 2.15
C LEU A 854 24.23 57.87 1.57
N THR A 855 24.41 57.88 0.25
CA THR A 855 25.23 58.87 -0.46
C THR A 855 24.56 60.23 -0.61
N GLY A 856 23.35 60.41 -0.10
CA GLY A 856 22.55 61.62 -0.16
C GLY A 856 21.22 61.48 0.58
N PRO A 857 20.34 62.47 0.53
CA PRO A 857 19.01 62.38 1.16
C PRO A 857 18.18 61.29 0.49
N THR A 858 17.43 60.51 1.27
CA THR A 858 16.52 59.46 0.75
C THR A 858 15.43 60.07 -0.13
N LYS A 859 15.27 59.60 -1.34
CA LYS A 859 14.23 60.01 -2.30
C LYS A 859 12.91 59.32 -2.01
N LYS A 860 12.98 58.07 -1.51
CA LYS A 860 11.81 57.29 -1.17
C LYS A 860 12.13 56.30 -0.04
N GLU A 861 11.19 56.19 0.91
CA GLU A 861 11.29 55.30 2.07
C GLU A 861 10.12 54.34 2.04
N ILE A 862 10.40 53.08 1.86
CA ILE A 862 9.40 52.03 1.75
C ILE A 862 9.51 51.16 3.02
N VAL A 863 8.43 51.13 3.81
CA VAL A 863 8.33 50.25 4.96
C VAL A 863 7.29 49.19 4.66
N VAL A 864 7.68 47.94 4.69
CA VAL A 864 6.79 46.78 4.69
C VAL A 864 6.68 46.33 6.13
N PRO A 865 5.50 46.46 6.78
CA PRO A 865 5.32 46.14 8.18
C PRO A 865 5.84 44.74 8.51
N ASN A 866 6.59 44.62 9.60
CA ASN A 866 7.14 43.39 10.16
C ASN A 866 8.10 42.62 9.20
N LYS A 867 8.59 43.26 8.14
CA LYS A 867 9.45 42.57 7.15
C LYS A 867 10.71 43.36 6.79
N LEU A 868 10.51 44.55 6.22
CA LEU A 868 11.66 45.26 5.68
C LEU A 868 11.47 46.77 5.61
N VAL A 869 12.56 47.48 5.67
CA VAL A 869 12.69 48.90 5.28
C VAL A 869 13.60 48.98 4.03
N ASN A 870 13.15 49.68 3.00
CA ASN A 870 13.99 49.96 1.82
C ASN A 870 14.15 51.48 1.66
N LEU A 871 15.40 51.91 1.75
CA LEU A 871 15.81 53.32 1.60
C LEU A 871 16.31 53.50 0.16
N VAL A 872 15.66 54.36 -0.60
CA VAL A 872 16.05 54.73 -1.97
C VAL A 872 16.77 56.06 -1.94
N VAL A 873 18.03 56.10 -2.31
CA VAL A 873 18.89 57.28 -2.37
C VAL A 873 19.16 57.73 -3.79
#